data_33abe82435187f14b5f5cc684f60e9c5
#
_entry.id   33abe82435187f14b5f5cc684f60e9c5
#
_cell.length_a   1.000
_cell.length_b   1.000
_cell.length_c   1.000
_cell.angle_alpha   90.00
_cell.angle_beta   90.00
_cell.angle_gamma   90.00
#
_symmetry.space_group_name_H-M   'P 1'
#
loop_
_entity.id
_entity.type
_entity.pdbx_description
1 polymer ?
#
loop_
_entity_poly.entity_id
_entity_poly.type
_entity_poly.pdbx_seq_one_letter_code
_entity_poly.pdbx_strand_id
1 'polypeptide(L)'
;MVRKTKESAPVAEHHGGGHITVTAQQSRYALDAVDAPASKEILIKDLSITVANRELLSRTTLHLVEARHYVMVGRNGTGKSTILKAIADGLVPGIPWSTRILLLGQTREDSIEDGIDALGLESETVLQHVVRSDRVRERYVREAKMLSEAIEDSIDSMAPVRAYRRIGHERLALQLKEGHRIAERRSGARGKLARKELIKLEERFEESEKSLQEAEIDSTQLSEEMQAAADLLAGVQASLELMDANEAEAKARAVLLGLGFKEDRIDKLVSELSGGWKTRCELACALTQYADVLLLDEPTNFLDLPSIIWLQDYIRNLKGTTVLITTHDRDFGDAVAEELLVLRNQTLETFRGNLSLYERERWKKARYMTKMKEAQDKQKKHIEKTIAGNIKAAKDKGDDKKLKQAASRKKKLDDRMGLQVGLKGGRFKLNRDLGGYHLSRRAEIEIPDFDPPVQLSFPHQPPDLKFPGALVSLEKVSFAYPGRKKLPVLTDVNLTIHPGARIGLAGLNGSGKTTLASLIMGGDEGGLLPTSGTIARHARVKMGRFSQQSVEEITAMASSNPHITALRHLMDCVGDEAQEKDARAVLSGLGLHGQTVSDVPLVLLSGGQKVRVALAKLLWPPPQLLILDEVTTHLDADTILGLVMALREYEGALLVVTHDRFFMRTVVEGQSPYKLAPGVHAASEGEADESSESEDEEAGLAPGSVFRLTSKGQVRKLDLGMDEYEDIAARTAAKLARARR
;
A
#
# COMPACT_ATOMS: atom_id res chain seq x y z
N MET A 1 44.79 0.24 -36.69
CA MET A 1 43.52 0.97 -36.88
C MET A 1 42.79 1.05 -35.57
N VAL A 2 42.91 2.18 -34.86
CA VAL A 2 42.36 2.42 -33.54
C VAL A 2 40.99 3.09 -33.75
N ARG A 3 39.92 2.47 -33.30
CA ARG A 3 38.58 3.07 -33.31
C ARG A 3 38.47 4.08 -32.16
N LYS A 4 38.32 5.38 -32.51
CA LYS A 4 38.00 6.46 -31.59
C LYS A 4 36.60 6.23 -31.01
N THR A 5 36.50 6.13 -29.73
CA THR A 5 35.26 6.25 -28.95
C THR A 5 34.75 7.70 -29.01
N LYS A 6 33.51 7.89 -29.44
CA LYS A 6 32.81 9.18 -29.35
C LYS A 6 32.43 9.44 -27.92
N GLU A 7 32.92 10.51 -27.37
CA GLU A 7 32.42 11.11 -26.12
C GLU A 7 30.95 11.49 -26.27
N SER A 8 30.16 11.07 -25.29
CA SER A 8 28.76 11.47 -25.13
C SER A 8 28.69 12.88 -24.56
N ALA A 9 27.82 13.71 -25.12
CA ALA A 9 27.53 15.06 -24.67
C ALA A 9 26.92 15.07 -23.25
N PRO A 10 27.10 16.15 -22.47
CA PRO A 10 26.63 16.23 -21.10
C PRO A 10 25.10 16.33 -21.05
N VAL A 11 24.52 15.50 -20.21
CA VAL A 11 23.08 15.50 -19.88
C VAL A 11 22.84 16.64 -18.91
N ALA A 12 21.86 17.49 -19.23
CA ALA A 12 21.40 18.56 -18.38
C ALA A 12 20.83 18.00 -17.06
N GLU A 13 21.34 18.49 -15.95
CA GLU A 13 20.83 18.23 -14.62
C GLU A 13 19.52 18.97 -14.41
N HIS A 14 18.40 18.25 -14.30
CA HIS A 14 17.16 18.75 -13.75
C HIS A 14 16.97 18.23 -12.31
N HIS A 15 16.81 19.17 -11.40
CA HIS A 15 16.63 18.95 -9.97
C HIS A 15 15.30 18.26 -9.65
N GLY A 16 15.35 17.26 -8.76
CA GLY A 16 14.28 16.99 -7.80
C GLY A 16 13.24 15.93 -8.14
N GLY A 17 13.62 14.79 -8.72
CA GLY A 17 12.79 13.59 -8.79
C GLY A 17 13.64 12.44 -9.29
N GLY A 18 13.79 11.35 -8.49
CA GLY A 18 14.58 10.19 -8.91
C GLY A 18 14.12 9.70 -10.28
N HIS A 19 14.98 9.77 -11.29
CA HIS A 19 14.68 9.37 -12.66
C HIS A 19 14.25 7.88 -12.67
N ILE A 20 12.98 7.62 -12.98
CA ILE A 20 12.43 6.27 -13.13
C ILE A 20 12.72 5.85 -14.59
N THR A 21 13.53 4.81 -14.77
CA THR A 21 13.77 4.22 -16.07
C THR A 21 13.06 2.88 -16.17
N VAL A 22 12.26 2.69 -17.21
CA VAL A 22 11.47 1.48 -17.44
C VAL A 22 11.88 0.88 -18.78
N THR A 23 12.22 -0.42 -18.77
CA THR A 23 12.49 -1.20 -19.97
C THR A 23 11.60 -2.42 -20.00
N ALA A 24 11.04 -2.75 -21.17
CA ALA A 24 10.23 -3.96 -21.36
C ALA A 24 10.33 -4.45 -22.80
N GLN A 25 10.08 -5.75 -22.98
CA GLN A 25 9.99 -6.34 -24.31
C GLN A 25 8.60 -6.07 -24.90
N GLN A 26 8.55 -5.38 -26.02
CA GLN A 26 7.28 -5.08 -26.70
C GLN A 26 7.02 -6.10 -27.81
N SER A 27 5.78 -6.58 -27.88
CA SER A 27 5.31 -7.33 -29.03
C SER A 27 5.21 -6.41 -30.26
N ARG A 28 5.77 -6.82 -31.40
CA ARG A 28 5.70 -6.05 -32.66
C ARG A 28 4.27 -5.88 -33.19
N TYR A 29 3.34 -6.72 -32.76
CA TYR A 29 1.96 -6.78 -33.25
C TYR A 29 0.95 -5.97 -32.44
N ALA A 30 1.32 -5.44 -31.26
CA ALA A 30 0.39 -4.72 -30.40
C ALA A 30 0.25 -3.22 -30.68
N LEU A 31 1.02 -2.66 -31.63
CA LEU A 31 1.12 -1.21 -31.82
C LEU A 31 0.40 -0.66 -33.07
N ASP A 32 0.04 -1.50 -34.01
CA ASP A 32 -0.46 -1.06 -35.32
C ASP A 32 -1.92 -1.44 -35.63
N ALA A 33 -2.62 -2.06 -34.67
CA ALA A 33 -4.03 -2.40 -34.86
C ALA A 33 -4.94 -1.21 -34.50
N VAL A 34 -5.07 -0.29 -35.41
CA VAL A 34 -6.06 0.82 -35.34
C VAL A 34 -7.51 0.29 -35.35
N ASP A 35 -7.72 -0.98 -35.80
CA ASP A 35 -9.03 -1.59 -36.01
C ASP A 35 -9.30 -2.85 -35.18
N ALA A 36 -8.41 -3.27 -34.26
CA ALA A 36 -8.73 -4.38 -33.40
C ALA A 36 -9.56 -3.89 -32.20
N PRO A 37 -10.62 -4.64 -31.76
CA PRO A 37 -11.30 -4.36 -30.52
C PRO A 37 -10.23 -4.37 -29.43
N ALA A 38 -9.94 -3.21 -28.86
CA ALA A 38 -8.84 -3.01 -27.93
C ALA A 38 -9.11 -3.85 -26.68
N SER A 39 -8.48 -5.03 -26.61
CA SER A 39 -8.42 -5.78 -25.35
C SER A 39 -7.79 -4.86 -24.30
N LYS A 40 -8.50 -4.62 -23.21
CA LYS A 40 -8.02 -3.83 -22.07
C LYS A 40 -7.05 -4.63 -21.19
N GLU A 41 -6.67 -5.83 -21.66
CA GLU A 41 -5.69 -6.69 -21.00
C GLU A 41 -4.28 -6.12 -21.14
N ILE A 42 -3.56 -6.01 -20.02
CA ILE A 42 -2.18 -5.51 -19.97
C ILE A 42 -1.24 -6.71 -19.80
N LEU A 43 -0.49 -7.07 -20.85
CA LEU A 43 0.53 -8.12 -20.81
C LEU A 43 1.88 -7.57 -21.22
N ILE A 44 2.77 -7.41 -20.24
CA ILE A 44 4.10 -6.86 -20.42
C ILE A 44 5.13 -7.90 -20.02
N LYS A 45 6.02 -8.28 -20.95
CA LYS A 45 7.10 -9.25 -20.72
C LYS A 45 8.43 -8.53 -20.52
N ASP A 46 9.31 -9.18 -19.74
CA ASP A 46 10.66 -8.67 -19.43
C ASP A 46 10.67 -7.23 -18.92
N LEU A 47 9.71 -6.90 -18.04
CA LEU A 47 9.62 -5.61 -17.40
C LEU A 47 10.76 -5.44 -16.38
N SER A 48 11.56 -4.41 -16.57
CA SER A 48 12.57 -3.97 -15.58
C SER A 48 12.33 -2.49 -15.25
N ILE A 49 12.32 -2.18 -13.97
CA ILE A 49 12.14 -0.83 -13.43
C ILE A 49 13.33 -0.49 -12.54
N THR A 50 13.99 0.63 -12.84
CA THR A 50 15.14 1.14 -12.08
C THR A 50 14.88 2.56 -11.65
N VAL A 51 15.19 2.89 -10.40
CA VAL A 51 15.06 4.23 -9.82
C VAL A 51 16.39 4.63 -9.20
N ALA A 52 16.96 5.75 -9.62
CA ALA A 52 18.20 6.28 -9.09
C ALA A 52 19.30 5.20 -8.91
N ASN A 53 19.56 4.40 -9.94
CA ASN A 53 20.52 3.28 -9.97
C ASN A 53 20.16 2.05 -9.10
N ARG A 54 18.98 2.01 -8.49
CA ARG A 54 18.47 0.83 -7.79
C ARG A 54 17.45 0.11 -8.66
N GLU A 55 17.72 -1.14 -9.00
CA GLU A 55 16.79 -2.00 -9.72
C GLU A 55 15.67 -2.46 -8.77
N LEU A 56 14.42 -2.12 -9.10
CA LEU A 56 13.24 -2.53 -8.34
C LEU A 56 12.61 -3.78 -8.91
N LEU A 57 12.57 -3.89 -10.24
CA LEU A 57 12.10 -5.07 -10.96
C LEU A 57 13.14 -5.48 -12.00
N SER A 58 13.37 -6.79 -12.12
CA SER A 58 14.32 -7.37 -13.06
C SER A 58 13.64 -8.44 -13.90
N ARG A 59 13.45 -8.16 -15.19
CA ARG A 59 12.95 -9.08 -16.23
C ARG A 59 11.69 -9.88 -15.82
N THR A 60 10.71 -9.21 -15.27
CA THR A 60 9.46 -9.82 -14.81
C THR A 60 8.35 -9.70 -15.84
N THR A 61 7.28 -10.48 -15.68
CA THR A 61 6.08 -10.36 -16.50
C THR A 61 4.97 -9.75 -15.66
N LEU A 62 4.41 -8.63 -16.12
CA LEU A 62 3.19 -8.05 -15.56
C LEU A 62 2.02 -8.44 -16.44
N HIS A 63 1.04 -9.13 -15.86
CA HIS A 63 -0.17 -9.56 -16.54
C HIS A 63 -1.40 -9.13 -15.73
N LEU A 64 -2.17 -8.19 -16.26
CA LEU A 64 -3.43 -7.73 -15.68
C LEU A 64 -4.56 -8.05 -16.68
N VAL A 65 -5.46 -8.91 -16.29
CA VAL A 65 -6.65 -9.29 -17.05
C VAL A 65 -7.76 -8.28 -16.79
N GLU A 66 -8.53 -7.95 -17.81
CA GLU A 66 -9.65 -7.01 -17.71
C GLU A 66 -10.65 -7.41 -16.63
N ALA A 67 -11.16 -6.40 -15.91
CA ALA A 67 -12.21 -6.54 -14.88
C ALA A 67 -11.86 -7.50 -13.74
N ARG A 68 -10.58 -7.63 -13.37
CA ARG A 68 -10.13 -8.39 -12.20
C ARG A 68 -9.54 -7.51 -11.12
N HIS A 69 -9.62 -8.00 -9.87
CA HIS A 69 -9.11 -7.34 -8.69
C HIS A 69 -7.80 -7.97 -8.24
N TYR A 70 -6.73 -7.17 -8.30
CA TYR A 70 -5.38 -7.56 -7.92
C TYR A 70 -4.98 -6.90 -6.61
N VAL A 71 -4.34 -7.64 -5.73
CA VAL A 71 -3.67 -7.08 -4.56
C VAL A 71 -2.16 -7.30 -4.68
N MET A 72 -1.39 -6.22 -4.64
CA MET A 72 0.06 -6.26 -4.66
C MET A 72 0.61 -6.29 -3.25
N VAL A 73 1.39 -7.32 -2.95
CA VAL A 73 1.99 -7.56 -1.63
C VAL A 73 3.51 -7.53 -1.74
N GLY A 74 4.18 -6.97 -0.75
CA GLY A 74 5.64 -6.91 -0.66
C GLY A 74 6.08 -6.05 0.52
N ARG A 75 7.33 -6.19 0.96
CA ARG A 75 7.90 -5.41 2.06
C ARG A 75 7.93 -3.91 1.76
N ASN A 76 8.02 -3.09 2.81
CA ASN A 76 8.23 -1.66 2.64
C ASN A 76 9.57 -1.38 1.96
N GLY A 77 9.60 -0.39 1.05
CA GLY A 77 10.79 -0.05 0.28
C GLY A 77 11.13 -0.98 -0.89
N THR A 78 10.26 -1.96 -1.22
CA THR A 78 10.44 -2.81 -2.43
C THR A 78 10.01 -2.11 -3.72
N GLY A 79 9.36 -0.95 -3.63
CA GLY A 79 8.98 -0.16 -4.79
C GLY A 79 7.52 -0.28 -5.23
N LYS A 80 6.60 -0.79 -4.38
CA LYS A 80 5.17 -0.93 -4.72
C LYS A 80 4.55 0.37 -5.27
N SER A 81 4.62 1.46 -4.49
CA SER A 81 4.08 2.77 -4.90
C SER A 81 4.76 3.32 -6.15
N THR A 82 6.06 3.04 -6.32
CA THR A 82 6.82 3.47 -7.52
C THR A 82 6.36 2.72 -8.76
N ILE A 83 6.04 1.42 -8.62
CA ILE A 83 5.48 0.62 -9.73
C ILE A 83 4.11 1.16 -10.12
N LEU A 84 3.24 1.46 -9.14
CA LEU A 84 1.93 2.07 -9.40
C LEU A 84 2.08 3.41 -10.12
N LYS A 85 2.99 4.28 -9.65
CA LYS A 85 3.29 5.56 -10.32
C LYS A 85 3.82 5.34 -11.74
N ALA A 86 4.73 4.41 -11.96
CA ALA A 86 5.26 4.14 -13.29
C ALA A 86 4.18 3.66 -14.28
N ILE A 87 3.19 2.89 -13.79
CA ILE A 87 2.02 2.46 -14.58
C ILE A 87 1.12 3.67 -14.87
N ALA A 88 0.78 4.46 -13.86
CA ALA A 88 -0.09 5.63 -13.97
C ALA A 88 0.48 6.72 -14.88
N ASP A 89 1.79 6.99 -14.78
CA ASP A 89 2.50 7.97 -15.61
C ASP A 89 2.72 7.48 -17.06
N GLY A 90 2.25 6.29 -17.42
CA GLY A 90 2.44 5.73 -18.76
C GLY A 90 3.90 5.47 -19.12
N LEU A 91 4.80 5.33 -18.12
CA LEU A 91 6.22 5.03 -18.35
C LEU A 91 6.42 3.58 -18.79
N VAL A 92 5.46 2.71 -18.46
CA VAL A 92 5.51 1.27 -18.77
C VAL A 92 5.11 1.06 -20.25
N PRO A 93 6.03 0.57 -21.10
CA PRO A 93 5.72 0.37 -22.51
C PRO A 93 4.82 -0.84 -22.71
N GLY A 94 3.85 -0.74 -23.64
CA GLY A 94 2.92 -1.82 -23.98
C GLY A 94 1.52 -1.69 -23.38
N ILE A 95 1.28 -0.66 -22.58
CA ILE A 95 -0.07 -0.29 -22.16
C ILE A 95 -0.71 0.51 -23.30
N PRO A 96 -1.94 0.14 -23.76
CA PRO A 96 -2.65 0.90 -24.78
C PRO A 96 -2.91 2.33 -24.29
N TRP A 97 -2.61 3.31 -25.11
CA TRP A 97 -2.82 4.72 -24.77
C TRP A 97 -4.30 5.09 -24.57
N SER A 98 -5.21 4.29 -25.12
CA SER A 98 -6.66 4.45 -24.93
C SER A 98 -7.13 3.99 -23.55
N THR A 99 -6.30 3.27 -22.77
CA THR A 99 -6.65 2.77 -21.45
C THR A 99 -6.60 3.90 -20.43
N ARG A 100 -7.74 4.20 -19.81
CA ARG A 100 -7.82 5.21 -18.75
C ARG A 100 -7.37 4.63 -17.43
N ILE A 101 -6.20 5.06 -16.96
CA ILE A 101 -5.61 4.65 -15.69
C ILE A 101 -5.78 5.79 -14.68
N LEU A 102 -6.29 5.46 -13.50
CA LEU A 102 -6.38 6.40 -12.37
C LEU A 102 -5.55 5.89 -11.20
N LEU A 103 -4.70 6.75 -10.64
CA LEU A 103 -3.96 6.49 -9.41
C LEU A 103 -4.52 7.35 -8.28
N LEU A 104 -4.78 6.74 -7.14
CA LEU A 104 -5.13 7.47 -5.91
C LEU A 104 -4.00 8.45 -5.53
N GLY A 105 -4.33 9.73 -5.37
CA GLY A 105 -3.37 10.79 -5.01
C GLY A 105 -2.79 11.57 -6.18
N GLN A 106 -2.89 11.11 -7.42
CA GLN A 106 -2.33 11.80 -8.61
C GLN A 106 -3.17 13.02 -9.02
N THR A 107 -4.45 13.04 -8.71
CA THR A 107 -5.36 14.15 -8.99
C THR A 107 -4.89 15.50 -8.42
N ARG A 108 -4.01 15.48 -7.42
CA ARG A 108 -3.49 16.69 -6.78
C ARG A 108 -2.27 17.27 -7.48
N GLU A 109 -1.36 16.40 -7.93
CA GLU A 109 -0.13 16.83 -8.64
C GLU A 109 -0.49 17.42 -10.01
N ASP A 110 -1.40 16.78 -10.76
CA ASP A 110 -1.86 17.28 -12.06
C ASP A 110 -2.61 18.62 -11.98
N SER A 111 -3.28 18.91 -10.86
CA SER A 111 -3.99 20.19 -10.67
C SER A 111 -3.04 21.36 -10.48
N ILE A 112 -1.84 21.11 -9.94
CA ILE A 112 -0.80 22.13 -9.74
C ILE A 112 -0.03 22.39 -11.06
N GLU A 113 0.22 21.33 -11.86
CA GLU A 113 0.93 21.47 -13.14
C GLU A 113 0.10 22.17 -14.22
N ASP A 114 -1.23 22.02 -14.22
CA ASP A 114 -2.11 22.64 -15.21
C ASP A 114 -2.47 24.12 -14.92
N GLY A 115 -1.93 24.69 -13.84
CA GLY A 115 -2.13 26.12 -13.53
C GLY A 115 -3.60 26.47 -13.24
N ILE A 116 -4.46 25.49 -12.97
CA ILE A 116 -5.83 25.71 -12.51
C ILE A 116 -5.73 26.20 -11.07
N ASP A 117 -5.98 27.47 -10.93
CA ASP A 117 -5.86 28.31 -9.75
C ASP A 117 -6.01 27.57 -8.42
N ALA A 118 -4.93 27.56 -7.64
CA ALA A 118 -4.97 27.23 -6.20
C ALA A 118 -6.04 28.06 -5.45
N LEU A 119 -6.44 29.18 -5.99
CA LEU A 119 -7.54 30.06 -5.53
C LEU A 119 -8.93 29.44 -5.70
N GLY A 120 -9.16 28.58 -6.71
CA GLY A 120 -10.46 27.91 -6.92
C GLY A 120 -10.71 26.78 -5.91
N LEU A 121 -9.68 26.05 -5.51
CA LEU A 121 -9.76 24.95 -4.56
C LEU A 121 -10.15 25.37 -3.14
N GLU A 122 -9.87 26.61 -2.75
CA GLU A 122 -10.20 27.12 -1.42
C GLU A 122 -11.68 27.44 -1.22
N SER A 123 -12.44 27.64 -2.31
CA SER A 123 -13.84 28.05 -2.26
C SER A 123 -14.84 26.91 -2.60
N GLU A 124 -14.37 25.74 -2.98
CA GLU A 124 -15.24 24.60 -3.38
C GLU A 124 -15.69 23.77 -2.19
N THR A 125 -16.96 23.33 -2.24
CA THR A 125 -17.45 22.33 -1.29
C THR A 125 -16.89 20.95 -1.62
N VAL A 126 -16.87 20.04 -0.61
CA VAL A 126 -16.40 18.66 -0.78
C VAL A 126 -17.15 17.96 -1.92
N LEU A 127 -18.47 18.12 -2.00
CA LEU A 127 -19.28 17.53 -3.06
C LEU A 127 -18.89 18.06 -4.44
N GLN A 128 -18.79 19.40 -4.58
CA GLN A 128 -18.39 20.02 -5.82
C GLN A 128 -17.02 19.57 -6.29
N HIS A 129 -16.06 19.47 -5.37
CA HIS A 129 -14.72 18.99 -5.64
C HIS A 129 -14.71 17.55 -6.17
N VAL A 130 -15.46 16.63 -5.53
CA VAL A 130 -15.57 15.23 -5.99
C VAL A 130 -16.26 15.14 -7.36
N VAL A 131 -17.34 15.89 -7.57
CA VAL A 131 -18.06 15.90 -8.85
C VAL A 131 -17.20 16.47 -9.99
N ARG A 132 -16.41 17.52 -9.72
CA ARG A 132 -15.49 18.14 -10.70
C ARG A 132 -14.20 17.38 -10.92
N SER A 133 -13.86 16.44 -10.06
CA SER A 133 -12.63 15.65 -10.21
C SER A 133 -12.56 14.87 -11.52
N ASP A 134 -13.71 14.52 -12.13
CA ASP A 134 -13.76 13.92 -13.46
C ASP A 134 -13.60 15.01 -14.55
N ARG A 135 -12.33 15.30 -14.87
CA ARG A 135 -11.94 16.32 -15.85
C ARG A 135 -12.53 16.07 -17.25
N VAL A 136 -12.71 14.82 -17.65
CA VAL A 136 -13.28 14.48 -18.95
C VAL A 136 -14.75 14.89 -18.99
N ARG A 137 -15.49 14.53 -17.93
CA ARG A 137 -16.88 14.94 -17.78
C ARG A 137 -17.02 16.46 -17.68
N GLU A 138 -16.21 17.10 -16.84
CA GLU A 138 -16.22 18.57 -16.65
C GLU A 138 -15.94 19.30 -17.97
N ARG A 139 -15.00 18.80 -18.76
CA ARG A 139 -14.72 19.33 -20.09
C ARG A 139 -15.93 19.22 -21.00
N TYR A 140 -16.56 18.03 -21.08
CA TYR A 140 -17.75 17.85 -21.91
C TYR A 140 -18.92 18.71 -21.44
N VAL A 141 -19.12 18.89 -20.15
CA VAL A 141 -20.14 19.81 -19.60
C VAL A 141 -19.87 21.23 -20.03
N ARG A 142 -18.60 21.68 -19.93
CA ARG A 142 -18.19 23.02 -20.36
C ARG A 142 -18.35 23.20 -21.88
N GLU A 143 -17.93 22.23 -22.68
CA GLU A 143 -18.07 22.24 -24.13
C GLU A 143 -19.55 22.30 -24.55
N ALA A 144 -20.40 21.45 -23.94
CA ALA A 144 -21.84 21.43 -24.20
C ALA A 144 -22.48 22.79 -23.85
N LYS A 145 -22.12 23.37 -22.70
CA LYS A 145 -22.63 24.68 -22.28
C LYS A 145 -22.20 25.78 -23.22
N MET A 146 -20.92 25.84 -23.62
CA MET A 146 -20.41 26.85 -24.57
C MET A 146 -21.10 26.73 -25.93
N LEU A 147 -21.33 25.52 -26.45
CA LEU A 147 -22.01 25.31 -27.72
C LEU A 147 -23.50 25.64 -27.64
N SER A 148 -24.19 25.23 -26.57
CA SER A 148 -25.62 25.54 -26.42
C SER A 148 -25.86 27.04 -26.28
N GLU A 149 -25.10 27.74 -25.43
CA GLU A 149 -25.18 29.20 -25.29
C GLU A 149 -24.88 29.92 -26.62
N ALA A 150 -23.89 29.45 -27.37
CA ALA A 150 -23.53 30.03 -28.67
C ALA A 150 -24.60 29.77 -29.77
N ILE A 151 -25.28 28.62 -29.75
CA ILE A 151 -26.35 28.28 -30.71
C ILE A 151 -27.65 29.01 -30.34
N GLU A 152 -27.91 29.26 -29.06
CA GLU A 152 -29.08 29.98 -28.59
C GLU A 152 -28.95 31.53 -28.79
N ASP A 153 -27.74 32.05 -29.00
CA ASP A 153 -27.51 33.45 -29.24
C ASP A 153 -27.98 33.84 -30.64
N SER A 154 -29.20 34.34 -30.71
CA SER A 154 -29.81 34.78 -31.97
C SER A 154 -29.27 36.13 -32.51
N ILE A 155 -28.44 36.83 -31.74
CA ILE A 155 -27.89 38.18 -32.13
C ILE A 155 -26.64 38.02 -32.98
N ASP A 156 -25.80 37.02 -32.69
CA ASP A 156 -24.53 36.80 -33.36
C ASP A 156 -24.51 35.47 -34.11
N SER A 157 -24.74 35.51 -35.42
CA SER A 157 -24.70 34.32 -36.28
C SER A 157 -23.34 33.62 -36.35
N MET A 158 -22.26 34.29 -35.91
CA MET A 158 -20.89 33.73 -35.87
C MET A 158 -20.55 33.08 -34.53
N ALA A 159 -21.40 33.23 -33.52
CA ALA A 159 -21.12 32.68 -32.18
C ALA A 159 -20.91 31.16 -32.19
N PRO A 160 -21.72 30.32 -32.87
CA PRO A 160 -21.53 28.87 -32.92
C PRO A 160 -20.20 28.45 -33.56
N VAL A 161 -19.80 29.16 -34.63
CA VAL A 161 -18.55 28.91 -35.35
C VAL A 161 -17.34 29.24 -34.47
N ARG A 162 -17.38 30.38 -33.77
CA ARG A 162 -16.32 30.76 -32.82
C ARG A 162 -16.20 29.77 -31.68
N ALA A 163 -17.31 29.29 -31.12
CA ALA A 163 -17.32 28.27 -30.09
C ALA A 163 -16.74 26.93 -30.59
N TYR A 164 -17.13 26.50 -31.79
CA TYR A 164 -16.62 25.31 -32.46
C TYR A 164 -15.10 25.36 -32.66
N ARG A 165 -14.59 26.43 -33.26
CA ARG A 165 -13.15 26.64 -33.49
C ARG A 165 -12.37 26.71 -32.21
N ARG A 166 -12.89 27.39 -31.17
CA ARG A 166 -12.26 27.46 -29.84
C ARG A 166 -12.15 26.10 -29.17
N ILE A 167 -13.21 25.32 -29.18
CA ILE A 167 -13.19 23.94 -28.63
C ILE A 167 -12.23 23.04 -29.38
N GLY A 168 -12.23 23.16 -30.74
CA GLY A 168 -11.28 22.44 -31.59
C GLY A 168 -9.83 22.77 -31.25
N HIS A 169 -9.52 24.05 -31.07
CA HIS A 169 -8.19 24.51 -30.67
C HIS A 169 -7.79 24.02 -29.25
N GLU A 170 -8.69 24.09 -28.26
CA GLU A 170 -8.43 23.59 -26.90
C GLU A 170 -8.18 22.06 -26.91
N ARG A 171 -8.92 21.29 -27.72
CA ARG A 171 -8.68 19.83 -27.89
C ARG A 171 -7.33 19.55 -28.57
N LEU A 172 -6.95 20.33 -29.58
CA LEU A 172 -5.65 20.22 -30.25
C LEU A 172 -4.50 20.58 -29.29
N ALA A 173 -4.66 21.61 -28.46
CA ALA A 173 -3.69 22.00 -27.44
C ALA A 173 -3.40 20.83 -26.45
N LEU A 174 -4.44 20.13 -26.01
CA LEU A 174 -4.29 18.95 -25.16
C LEU A 174 -3.59 17.80 -25.89
N GLN A 175 -3.95 17.54 -27.16
CA GLN A 175 -3.28 16.52 -27.97
C GLN A 175 -1.81 16.87 -28.22
N LEU A 176 -1.49 18.14 -28.43
CA LEU A 176 -0.12 18.62 -28.61
C LEU A 176 0.72 18.42 -27.34
N LYS A 177 0.17 18.80 -26.16
CA LYS A 177 0.82 18.60 -24.86
C LYS A 177 1.13 17.13 -24.63
N GLU A 178 0.19 16.24 -24.98
CA GLU A 178 0.38 14.79 -24.90
C GLU A 178 1.40 14.27 -25.94
N GLY A 179 1.35 14.80 -27.17
CA GLY A 179 2.33 14.50 -28.22
C GLY A 179 3.75 14.87 -27.82
N HIS A 180 3.99 16.02 -27.19
CA HIS A 180 5.28 16.40 -26.61
C HIS A 180 5.74 15.41 -25.56
N ARG A 181 4.89 15.08 -24.61
CA ARG A 181 5.16 14.11 -23.54
C ARG A 181 5.55 12.72 -24.09
N ILE A 182 4.84 12.27 -25.14
CA ILE A 182 5.15 11.00 -25.83
C ILE A 182 6.49 11.07 -26.59
N ALA A 183 6.76 12.20 -27.28
CA ALA A 183 7.98 12.37 -28.07
C ALA A 183 9.23 12.47 -27.18
N GLU A 184 9.15 13.11 -26.02
CA GLU A 184 10.23 13.17 -25.03
C GLU A 184 10.56 11.78 -24.43
N ARG A 185 9.54 10.97 -24.21
CA ARG A 185 9.69 9.65 -23.60
C ARG A 185 10.12 8.54 -24.56
N ARG A 186 9.94 8.71 -25.86
CA ARG A 186 10.29 7.72 -26.87
C ARG A 186 11.65 8.00 -27.50
N SER A 187 12.55 7.00 -27.51
CA SER A 187 13.87 7.09 -28.16
C SER A 187 14.02 6.10 -29.32
N GLY A 188 15.02 6.30 -30.17
CA GLY A 188 15.34 5.43 -31.31
C GLY A 188 14.36 5.56 -32.50
N ALA A 189 14.12 4.45 -33.21
CA ALA A 189 13.24 4.44 -34.40
C ALA A 189 11.79 4.84 -34.10
N ARG A 190 11.29 4.54 -32.91
CA ARG A 190 9.96 4.92 -32.44
C ARG A 190 9.87 6.40 -32.06
N GLY A 191 10.97 6.96 -31.56
CA GLY A 191 11.07 8.39 -31.34
C GLY A 191 10.95 9.19 -32.65
N LYS A 192 11.42 8.66 -33.77
CA LYS A 192 11.25 9.28 -35.09
C LYS A 192 9.77 9.33 -35.54
N LEU A 193 9.01 8.26 -35.30
CA LEU A 193 7.57 8.24 -35.63
C LEU A 193 6.78 9.19 -34.72
N ALA A 194 6.99 9.13 -33.41
CA ALA A 194 6.35 10.03 -32.47
C ALA A 194 6.67 11.51 -32.78
N ARG A 195 7.91 11.81 -33.15
CA ARG A 195 8.30 13.16 -33.53
C ARG A 195 7.68 13.61 -34.85
N LYS A 196 7.49 12.69 -35.81
CA LYS A 196 6.76 12.99 -37.06
C LYS A 196 5.29 13.25 -36.81
N GLU A 197 4.66 12.51 -35.90
CA GLU A 197 3.28 12.75 -35.48
C GLU A 197 3.16 14.07 -34.72
N LEU A 198 4.12 14.42 -33.88
CA LEU A 198 4.18 15.66 -33.14
C LEU A 198 4.24 16.85 -34.11
N ILE A 199 5.13 16.81 -35.11
CA ILE A 199 5.23 17.88 -36.14
C ILE A 199 3.89 18.12 -36.87
N LYS A 200 3.18 17.03 -37.20
CA LYS A 200 1.85 17.15 -37.81
C LYS A 200 0.81 17.76 -36.86
N LEU A 201 0.91 17.50 -35.56
CA LEU A 201 0.04 18.11 -34.56
C LEU A 201 0.40 19.58 -34.36
N GLU A 202 1.68 19.93 -34.39
CA GLU A 202 2.16 21.31 -34.33
C GLU A 202 1.64 22.12 -35.57
N GLU A 203 1.75 21.55 -36.76
CA GLU A 203 1.21 22.17 -37.99
C GLU A 203 -0.30 22.40 -37.89
N ARG A 204 -1.08 21.40 -37.44
CA ARG A 204 -2.53 21.55 -37.25
C ARG A 204 -2.89 22.54 -36.16
N PHE A 205 -2.10 22.64 -35.11
CA PHE A 205 -2.30 23.61 -34.05
C PHE A 205 -2.09 25.03 -34.54
N GLU A 206 -1.02 25.30 -35.32
CA GLU A 206 -0.76 26.61 -35.97
C GLU A 206 -1.87 26.98 -36.99
N GLU A 207 -2.38 26.01 -37.76
CA GLU A 207 -3.52 26.21 -38.65
C GLU A 207 -4.79 26.58 -37.86
N SER A 208 -5.06 25.89 -36.76
CA SER A 208 -6.19 26.19 -35.88
C SER A 208 -6.07 27.57 -35.22
N GLU A 209 -4.85 27.99 -34.83
CA GLU A 209 -4.61 29.33 -34.28
C GLU A 209 -4.88 30.43 -35.32
N LYS A 210 -4.48 30.21 -36.56
CA LYS A 210 -4.78 31.14 -37.68
C LYS A 210 -6.28 31.21 -37.92
N SER A 211 -6.99 30.08 -37.94
CA SER A 211 -8.45 30.05 -38.15
C SER A 211 -9.24 30.75 -37.04
N LEU A 212 -8.70 30.81 -35.81
CA LEU A 212 -9.30 31.61 -34.73
C LEU A 212 -9.19 33.11 -34.93
N GLN A 213 -8.17 33.56 -35.67
CA GLN A 213 -7.92 34.98 -35.93
C GLN A 213 -8.64 35.50 -37.20
N GLU A 214 -9.11 34.58 -38.06
CA GLU A 214 -9.83 34.95 -39.30
C GLU A 214 -11.24 35.45 -38.99
N ALA A 215 -11.49 36.72 -39.30
CA ALA A 215 -12.76 37.40 -39.07
C ALA A 215 -13.76 37.25 -40.23
N GLU A 216 -13.27 37.01 -41.45
CA GLU A 216 -14.09 36.87 -42.65
C GLU A 216 -14.16 35.38 -43.08
N ILE A 217 -15.37 34.85 -43.17
CA ILE A 217 -15.64 33.45 -43.57
C ILE A 217 -16.59 33.48 -44.76
N ASP A 218 -16.29 32.66 -45.77
CA ASP A 218 -17.18 32.44 -46.89
C ASP A 218 -18.52 31.85 -46.44
N SER A 219 -19.63 32.25 -47.08
CA SER A 219 -21.00 31.82 -46.75
C SER A 219 -21.18 30.29 -46.79
N THR A 220 -20.45 29.59 -47.64
CA THR A 220 -20.44 28.11 -47.74
C THR A 220 -19.74 27.46 -46.56
N GLN A 221 -18.57 27.98 -46.19
CA GLN A 221 -17.81 27.51 -45.01
C GLN A 221 -18.56 27.81 -43.70
N LEU A 222 -19.24 28.95 -43.63
CA LEU A 222 -20.08 29.30 -42.48
C LEU A 222 -21.16 28.25 -42.25
N SER A 223 -21.87 27.81 -43.29
CA SER A 223 -22.93 26.81 -43.21
C SER A 223 -22.37 25.44 -42.80
N GLU A 224 -21.22 25.03 -43.31
CA GLU A 224 -20.55 23.78 -42.98
C GLU A 224 -20.06 23.78 -41.52
N GLU A 225 -19.45 24.86 -41.04
CA GLU A 225 -18.98 24.95 -39.67
C GLU A 225 -20.12 25.08 -38.63
N MET A 226 -21.23 25.72 -39.00
CA MET A 226 -22.45 25.73 -38.19
C MET A 226 -23.05 24.31 -38.03
N GLN A 227 -23.09 23.52 -39.10
CA GLN A 227 -23.52 22.14 -39.03
C GLN A 227 -22.57 21.31 -38.18
N ALA A 228 -21.26 21.47 -38.35
CA ALA A 228 -20.25 20.79 -37.55
C ALA A 228 -20.33 21.16 -36.05
N ALA A 229 -20.68 22.38 -35.71
CA ALA A 229 -20.93 22.81 -34.35
C ALA A 229 -22.15 22.08 -33.72
N ALA A 230 -23.24 21.94 -34.48
CA ALA A 230 -24.42 21.20 -34.04
C ALA A 230 -24.13 19.68 -33.87
N ASP A 231 -23.40 19.10 -34.83
CA ASP A 231 -22.99 17.69 -34.78
C ASP A 231 -22.04 17.44 -33.58
N LEU A 232 -21.13 18.38 -33.30
CA LEU A 232 -20.27 18.32 -32.15
C LEU A 232 -21.06 18.36 -30.82
N LEU A 233 -22.05 19.26 -30.72
CA LEU A 233 -22.93 19.34 -29.55
C LEU A 233 -23.68 18.04 -29.33
N ALA A 234 -24.27 17.43 -30.38
CA ALA A 234 -24.95 16.18 -30.31
C ALA A 234 -24.00 15.03 -29.84
N GLY A 235 -22.77 15.01 -30.37
CA GLY A 235 -21.74 14.04 -29.96
C GLY A 235 -21.30 14.21 -28.50
N VAL A 236 -21.15 15.44 -28.05
CA VAL A 236 -20.81 15.74 -26.63
C VAL A 236 -21.95 15.38 -25.71
N GLN A 237 -23.22 15.66 -26.07
CA GLN A 237 -24.40 15.29 -25.30
C GLN A 237 -24.55 13.76 -25.21
N ALA A 238 -24.38 13.03 -26.31
CA ALA A 238 -24.38 11.56 -26.28
C ALA A 238 -23.27 10.99 -25.38
N SER A 239 -22.09 11.62 -25.38
CA SER A 239 -20.99 11.24 -24.50
C SER A 239 -21.32 11.48 -23.02
N LEU A 240 -21.98 12.60 -22.70
CA LEU A 240 -22.43 12.91 -21.34
C LEU A 240 -23.53 11.95 -20.86
N GLU A 241 -24.45 11.54 -21.75
CA GLU A 241 -25.46 10.51 -21.44
C GLU A 241 -24.81 9.16 -21.13
N LEU A 242 -23.83 8.73 -21.95
CA LEU A 242 -23.06 7.51 -21.72
C LEU A 242 -22.29 7.51 -20.39
N MET A 243 -21.91 8.70 -19.91
CA MET A 243 -21.21 8.86 -18.63
C MET A 243 -22.13 8.98 -17.42
N ASP A 244 -23.44 8.81 -17.58
CA ASP A 244 -24.42 9.03 -16.52
C ASP A 244 -24.21 10.35 -15.77
N ALA A 245 -23.97 11.43 -16.54
CA ALA A 245 -23.57 12.73 -16.00
C ALA A 245 -24.59 13.29 -14.99
N ASN A 246 -25.86 12.95 -15.16
CA ASN A 246 -26.97 13.35 -14.27
C ASN A 246 -26.94 12.61 -12.93
N GLU A 247 -26.34 11.40 -12.87
CA GLU A 247 -26.21 10.60 -11.64
C GLU A 247 -24.89 10.85 -10.91
N ALA A 248 -23.98 11.62 -11.50
CA ALA A 248 -22.65 11.83 -10.94
C ALA A 248 -22.68 12.45 -9.54
N GLU A 249 -23.58 13.38 -9.28
CA GLU A 249 -23.74 13.98 -7.95
C GLU A 249 -24.28 12.97 -6.94
N ALA A 250 -25.26 12.19 -7.32
CA ALA A 250 -25.83 11.14 -6.46
C ALA A 250 -24.77 10.06 -6.17
N LYS A 251 -23.98 9.65 -7.16
CA LYS A 251 -22.85 8.73 -6.99
C LYS A 251 -21.78 9.32 -6.06
N ALA A 252 -21.39 10.58 -6.26
CA ALA A 252 -20.41 11.27 -5.43
C ALA A 252 -20.88 11.34 -3.97
N ARG A 253 -22.14 11.73 -3.73
CA ARG A 253 -22.76 11.78 -2.40
C ARG A 253 -22.78 10.39 -1.74
N ALA A 254 -23.18 9.36 -2.47
CA ALA A 254 -23.20 7.99 -1.99
C ALA A 254 -21.79 7.46 -1.61
N VAL A 255 -20.78 7.79 -2.40
CA VAL A 255 -19.38 7.43 -2.11
C VAL A 255 -18.88 8.19 -0.88
N LEU A 256 -19.13 9.50 -0.78
CA LEU A 256 -18.75 10.30 0.38
C LEU A 256 -19.38 9.77 1.68
N LEU A 257 -20.68 9.47 1.67
CA LEU A 257 -21.39 8.87 2.81
C LEU A 257 -20.77 7.52 3.19
N GLY A 258 -20.46 6.67 2.20
CA GLY A 258 -19.80 5.38 2.40
C GLY A 258 -18.43 5.50 3.05
N LEU A 259 -17.67 6.53 2.71
CA LEU A 259 -16.37 6.85 3.32
C LEU A 259 -16.50 7.56 4.68
N GLY A 260 -17.71 7.65 5.23
CA GLY A 260 -17.98 8.16 6.58
C GLY A 260 -18.14 9.67 6.69
N PHE A 261 -18.28 10.41 5.56
CA PHE A 261 -18.69 11.81 5.62
C PHE A 261 -20.14 11.89 6.12
N LYS A 262 -20.43 12.88 6.93
CA LYS A 262 -21.80 13.24 7.31
C LYS A 262 -22.33 14.30 6.35
N GLU A 263 -23.64 14.37 6.17
CA GLU A 263 -24.28 15.38 5.31
C GLU A 263 -23.78 16.80 5.62
N ASP A 264 -23.69 17.18 6.89
CA ASP A 264 -23.19 18.50 7.32
C ASP A 264 -21.74 18.79 6.87
N ARG A 265 -20.96 17.77 6.51
CA ARG A 265 -19.55 17.92 6.08
C ARG A 265 -19.41 17.90 4.57
N ILE A 266 -20.34 17.31 3.86
CA ILE A 266 -20.32 17.23 2.39
C ILE A 266 -20.42 18.62 1.77
N ASP A 267 -21.17 19.52 2.44
CA ASP A 267 -21.37 20.90 2.00
C ASP A 267 -20.31 21.89 2.54
N LYS A 268 -19.30 21.41 3.30
CA LYS A 268 -18.20 22.25 3.79
C LYS A 268 -17.12 22.43 2.74
N LEU A 269 -16.31 23.47 2.92
CA LEU A 269 -15.16 23.74 2.07
C LEU A 269 -14.07 22.68 2.26
N VAL A 270 -13.40 22.31 1.18
CA VAL A 270 -12.28 21.38 1.19
C VAL A 270 -11.11 21.89 2.04
N SER A 271 -10.90 23.22 2.07
CA SER A 271 -9.87 23.88 2.88
C SER A 271 -10.05 23.65 4.37
N GLU A 272 -11.29 23.51 4.86
CA GLU A 272 -11.61 23.28 6.28
C GLU A 272 -11.37 21.82 6.75
N LEU A 273 -11.08 20.91 5.82
CA LEU A 273 -10.87 19.50 6.13
C LEU A 273 -9.48 19.28 6.75
N SER A 274 -9.42 18.42 7.77
CA SER A 274 -8.14 17.90 8.29
C SER A 274 -7.50 16.95 7.27
N GLY A 275 -6.18 16.69 7.42
CA GLY A 275 -5.39 15.85 6.51
C GLY A 275 -6.06 14.50 6.18
N GLY A 276 -6.49 13.74 7.19
CA GLY A 276 -7.15 12.45 6.97
C GLY A 276 -8.52 12.57 6.25
N TRP A 277 -9.25 13.68 6.42
CA TRP A 277 -10.47 13.93 5.66
C TRP A 277 -10.19 14.36 4.21
N LYS A 278 -9.06 15.06 3.96
CA LYS A 278 -8.60 15.36 2.60
C LYS A 278 -8.25 14.08 1.84
N THR A 279 -7.51 13.15 2.46
CA THR A 279 -7.20 11.86 1.85
C THR A 279 -8.45 11.03 1.53
N ARG A 280 -9.48 11.04 2.43
CA ARG A 280 -10.78 10.41 2.12
C ARG A 280 -11.52 11.08 0.96
N CYS A 281 -11.42 12.41 0.85
CA CYS A 281 -11.99 13.15 -0.28
C CYS A 281 -11.28 12.77 -1.59
N GLU A 282 -9.95 12.65 -1.59
CA GLU A 282 -9.17 12.18 -2.74
C GLU A 282 -9.55 10.75 -3.15
N LEU A 283 -9.76 9.87 -2.15
CA LEU A 283 -10.28 8.53 -2.42
C LEU A 283 -11.69 8.57 -3.04
N ALA A 284 -12.56 9.45 -2.55
CA ALA A 284 -13.88 9.65 -3.16
C ALA A 284 -13.77 10.12 -4.62
N CYS A 285 -12.84 11.02 -4.94
CA CYS A 285 -12.56 11.45 -6.30
C CYS A 285 -12.13 10.28 -7.20
N ALA A 286 -11.25 9.41 -6.71
CA ALA A 286 -10.80 8.24 -7.47
C ALA A 286 -11.92 7.20 -7.70
N LEU A 287 -12.80 6.99 -6.70
CA LEU A 287 -13.89 6.01 -6.79
C LEU A 287 -15.09 6.48 -7.62
N THR A 288 -15.30 7.78 -7.76
CA THR A 288 -16.43 8.32 -8.54
C THR A 288 -16.14 8.40 -10.02
N GLN A 289 -14.89 8.55 -10.41
CA GLN A 289 -14.47 8.64 -11.80
C GLN A 289 -14.58 7.28 -12.50
N TYR A 290 -14.78 7.32 -13.81
CA TYR A 290 -14.65 6.15 -14.67
C TYR A 290 -13.17 5.86 -14.94
N ALA A 291 -12.76 4.62 -14.79
CA ALA A 291 -11.42 4.16 -15.13
C ALA A 291 -11.47 2.72 -15.70
N ASP A 292 -10.60 2.42 -16.66
CA ASP A 292 -10.37 1.05 -17.11
C ASP A 292 -9.48 0.30 -16.10
N VAL A 293 -8.49 1.03 -15.54
CA VAL A 293 -7.58 0.52 -14.51
C VAL A 293 -7.55 1.51 -13.35
N LEU A 294 -7.94 1.04 -12.17
CA LEU A 294 -7.92 1.79 -10.93
C LEU A 294 -6.77 1.32 -10.06
N LEU A 295 -5.83 2.21 -9.76
CA LEU A 295 -4.67 1.95 -8.91
C LEU A 295 -4.88 2.60 -7.55
N LEU A 296 -4.88 1.80 -6.48
CA LEU A 296 -5.11 2.26 -5.12
C LEU A 296 -3.88 1.94 -4.26
N ASP A 297 -3.20 2.98 -3.78
CA ASP A 297 -2.06 2.83 -2.87
C ASP A 297 -2.52 3.06 -1.43
N GLU A 298 -2.51 2.00 -0.61
CA GLU A 298 -2.93 2.00 0.80
C GLU A 298 -4.29 2.70 1.06
N PRO A 299 -5.38 2.31 0.36
CA PRO A 299 -6.66 3.03 0.45
C PRO A 299 -7.35 2.89 1.82
N THR A 300 -6.92 1.95 2.65
CA THR A 300 -7.44 1.72 4.00
C THR A 300 -6.92 2.70 5.04
N ASN A 301 -5.83 3.42 4.73
CA ASN A 301 -5.26 4.40 5.63
C ASN A 301 -6.28 5.50 5.96
N PHE A 302 -6.35 5.87 7.24
CA PHE A 302 -7.27 6.88 7.78
C PHE A 302 -8.76 6.54 7.71
N LEU A 303 -9.14 5.34 7.23
CA LEU A 303 -10.53 4.87 7.26
C LEU A 303 -10.86 4.22 8.60
N ASP A 304 -12.11 4.32 9.03
CA ASP A 304 -12.63 3.53 10.14
C ASP A 304 -13.23 2.21 9.63
N LEU A 305 -13.41 1.24 10.52
CA LEU A 305 -13.81 -0.11 10.14
C LEU A 305 -15.12 -0.16 9.31
N PRO A 306 -16.18 0.60 9.61
CA PRO A 306 -17.36 0.63 8.74
C PRO A 306 -17.06 1.12 7.32
N SER A 307 -16.18 2.12 7.17
CA SER A 307 -15.79 2.64 5.85
C SER A 307 -14.89 1.64 5.10
N ILE A 308 -14.04 0.88 5.81
CA ILE A 308 -13.24 -0.20 5.23
C ILE A 308 -14.17 -1.31 4.70
N ILE A 309 -15.14 -1.77 5.48
CA ILE A 309 -16.11 -2.79 5.06
C ILE A 309 -16.94 -2.29 3.86
N TRP A 310 -17.38 -1.02 3.90
CA TRP A 310 -18.08 -0.42 2.77
C TRP A 310 -17.21 -0.38 1.51
N LEU A 311 -15.93 -0.02 1.64
CA LEU A 311 -14.99 0.02 0.52
C LEU A 311 -14.74 -1.37 -0.07
N GLN A 312 -14.63 -2.41 0.77
CA GLN A 312 -14.56 -3.81 0.33
C GLN A 312 -15.75 -4.18 -0.56
N ASP A 313 -16.97 -3.89 -0.09
CA ASP A 313 -18.19 -4.18 -0.83
C ASP A 313 -18.29 -3.33 -2.11
N TYR A 314 -17.85 -2.07 -2.06
CA TYR A 314 -17.84 -1.19 -3.22
C TYR A 314 -16.93 -1.73 -4.33
N ILE A 315 -15.68 -2.09 -3.99
CA ILE A 315 -14.70 -2.61 -4.96
C ILE A 315 -15.18 -3.94 -5.54
N ARG A 316 -15.68 -4.87 -4.72
CA ARG A 316 -16.23 -6.15 -5.19
C ARG A 316 -17.37 -5.99 -6.19
N ASN A 317 -18.12 -4.92 -6.09
CA ASN A 317 -19.25 -4.63 -6.98
C ASN A 317 -18.86 -3.78 -8.20
N LEU A 318 -17.61 -3.33 -8.33
CA LEU A 318 -17.13 -2.66 -9.53
C LEU A 318 -17.08 -3.65 -10.70
N LYS A 319 -17.84 -3.36 -11.75
CA LYS A 319 -17.87 -4.18 -12.97
C LYS A 319 -17.13 -3.48 -14.10
N GLY A 320 -16.33 -4.24 -14.85
CA GLY A 320 -15.63 -3.72 -16.03
C GLY A 320 -14.38 -2.89 -15.75
N THR A 321 -14.00 -2.69 -14.50
CA THR A 321 -12.78 -1.98 -14.08
C THR A 321 -11.77 -2.98 -13.52
N THR A 322 -10.53 -2.92 -14.00
CA THR A 322 -9.42 -3.65 -13.40
C THR A 322 -8.90 -2.87 -12.20
N VAL A 323 -8.83 -3.49 -11.04
CA VAL A 323 -8.37 -2.80 -9.81
C VAL A 323 -7.05 -3.41 -9.36
N LEU A 324 -6.06 -2.57 -9.11
CA LEU A 324 -4.77 -2.96 -8.53
C LEU A 324 -4.56 -2.19 -7.23
N ILE A 325 -4.51 -2.91 -6.12
CA ILE A 325 -4.44 -2.35 -4.78
C ILE A 325 -3.14 -2.75 -4.12
N THR A 326 -2.46 -1.81 -3.47
CA THR A 326 -1.46 -2.12 -2.45
C THR A 326 -2.09 -1.93 -1.09
N THR A 327 -1.93 -2.88 -0.18
CA THR A 327 -2.41 -2.75 1.20
C THR A 327 -1.62 -3.62 2.15
N HIS A 328 -1.51 -3.16 3.39
CA HIS A 328 -0.98 -3.90 4.52
C HIS A 328 -2.07 -4.48 5.42
N ASP A 329 -3.33 -4.11 5.22
CA ASP A 329 -4.49 -4.70 5.89
C ASP A 329 -4.79 -6.07 5.26
N ARG A 330 -4.50 -7.15 6.04
CA ARG A 330 -4.68 -8.53 5.58
C ARG A 330 -6.14 -8.88 5.30
N ASP A 331 -7.03 -8.49 6.18
CA ASP A 331 -8.46 -8.81 6.09
C ASP A 331 -9.10 -8.08 4.90
N PHE A 332 -8.70 -6.83 4.66
CA PHE A 332 -9.12 -6.09 3.47
C PHE A 332 -8.58 -6.74 2.19
N GLY A 333 -7.28 -7.06 2.16
CA GLY A 333 -6.65 -7.72 1.02
C GLY A 333 -7.31 -9.06 0.69
N ASP A 334 -7.55 -9.91 1.70
CA ASP A 334 -8.21 -11.22 1.52
C ASP A 334 -9.65 -11.10 1.05
N ALA A 335 -10.34 -10.04 1.47
CA ALA A 335 -11.72 -9.80 1.09
C ALA A 335 -11.87 -9.37 -0.38
N VAL A 336 -10.90 -8.63 -0.94
CA VAL A 336 -11.00 -8.00 -2.27
C VAL A 336 -10.21 -8.77 -3.33
N ALA A 337 -9.12 -9.46 -2.96
CA ALA A 337 -8.22 -10.10 -3.90
C ALA A 337 -8.86 -11.28 -4.65
N GLU A 338 -8.84 -11.23 -5.97
CA GLU A 338 -9.04 -12.39 -6.85
C GLU A 338 -7.69 -13.02 -7.23
N GLU A 339 -6.70 -12.18 -7.47
CA GLU A 339 -5.33 -12.57 -7.77
C GLU A 339 -4.35 -11.69 -6.98
N LEU A 340 -3.21 -12.28 -6.60
CA LEU A 340 -2.12 -11.59 -5.93
C LEU A 340 -0.97 -11.33 -6.90
N LEU A 341 -0.34 -10.17 -6.73
CA LEU A 341 0.96 -9.83 -7.29
C LEU A 341 1.97 -9.74 -6.15
N VAL A 342 2.82 -10.74 -6.03
CA VAL A 342 3.80 -10.81 -4.95
C VAL A 342 5.14 -10.26 -5.44
N LEU A 343 5.54 -9.13 -4.87
CA LEU A 343 6.81 -8.47 -5.17
C LEU A 343 7.90 -8.95 -4.22
N ARG A 344 8.82 -9.76 -4.74
CA ARG A 344 9.90 -10.35 -3.95
C ARG A 344 11.16 -10.53 -4.81
N ASN A 345 12.34 -10.29 -4.22
CA ASN A 345 13.64 -10.47 -4.89
C ASN A 345 13.68 -9.82 -6.29
N GLN A 346 13.15 -8.60 -6.43
CA GLN A 346 13.05 -7.88 -7.71
C GLN A 346 12.22 -8.60 -8.79
N THR A 347 11.45 -9.61 -8.40
CA THR A 347 10.53 -10.34 -9.30
C THR A 347 9.09 -10.17 -8.87
N LEU A 348 8.19 -10.27 -9.84
CA LEU A 348 6.75 -10.20 -9.64
C LEU A 348 6.14 -11.57 -9.93
N GLU A 349 5.60 -12.21 -8.91
CA GLU A 349 4.91 -13.50 -9.02
C GLU A 349 3.40 -13.28 -8.98
N THR A 350 2.67 -13.90 -9.90
CA THR A 350 1.20 -13.87 -9.91
C THR A 350 0.67 -15.15 -9.27
N PHE A 351 -0.25 -15.01 -8.31
CA PHE A 351 -0.91 -16.11 -7.63
C PHE A 351 -2.42 -15.95 -7.67
N ARG A 352 -3.15 -17.00 -8.03
CA ARG A 352 -4.62 -16.99 -8.03
C ARG A 352 -5.15 -17.32 -6.64
N GLY A 353 -5.82 -16.37 -6.03
CA GLY A 353 -6.37 -16.46 -4.70
C GLY A 353 -5.95 -15.29 -3.81
N ASN A 354 -6.26 -15.38 -2.53
CA ASN A 354 -5.98 -14.36 -1.53
C ASN A 354 -4.66 -14.60 -0.79
N LEU A 355 -4.26 -13.64 0.06
CA LEU A 355 -2.99 -13.66 0.78
C LEU A 355 -2.89 -14.85 1.75
N SER A 356 -3.95 -15.11 2.50
CA SER A 356 -4.00 -16.24 3.46
C SER A 356 -3.84 -17.59 2.77
N LEU A 357 -4.42 -17.75 1.57
CA LEU A 357 -4.25 -18.97 0.78
C LEU A 357 -2.81 -19.09 0.25
N TYR A 358 -2.24 -18.01 -0.28
CA TYR A 358 -0.86 -17.97 -0.76
C TYR A 358 0.13 -18.36 0.32
N GLU A 359 0.02 -17.75 1.51
CA GLU A 359 0.89 -18.05 2.65
C GLU A 359 0.77 -19.52 3.08
N ARG A 360 -0.47 -20.04 3.16
CA ARG A 360 -0.73 -21.45 3.52
C ARG A 360 -0.15 -22.43 2.51
N GLU A 361 -0.33 -22.18 1.22
CA GLU A 361 0.21 -23.06 0.18
C GLU A 361 1.74 -23.02 0.13
N ARG A 362 2.32 -21.82 0.27
CA ARG A 362 3.76 -21.63 0.31
C ARG A 362 4.38 -22.35 1.52
N TRP A 363 3.76 -22.26 2.68
CA TRP A 363 4.20 -22.98 3.88
C TRP A 363 4.12 -24.49 3.71
N LYS A 364 2.99 -25.02 3.21
CA LYS A 364 2.83 -26.44 2.90
C LYS A 364 3.92 -26.93 1.94
N LYS A 365 4.19 -26.16 0.88
CA LYS A 365 5.23 -26.47 -0.09
C LYS A 365 6.62 -26.50 0.55
N ALA A 366 6.94 -25.50 1.38
CA ALA A 366 8.22 -25.43 2.07
C ALA A 366 8.40 -26.63 3.02
N ARG A 367 7.41 -26.92 3.87
CA ARG A 367 7.44 -28.06 4.79
C ARG A 367 7.63 -29.39 4.04
N TYR A 368 6.91 -29.57 2.93
CA TYR A 368 7.07 -30.76 2.09
C TYR A 368 8.49 -30.88 1.50
N MET A 369 9.03 -29.76 0.97
CA MET A 369 10.38 -29.76 0.39
C MET A 369 11.47 -29.95 1.46
N THR A 370 11.30 -29.40 2.67
CA THR A 370 12.21 -29.60 3.81
C THR A 370 12.23 -31.05 4.22
N LYS A 371 11.06 -31.67 4.49
CA LYS A 371 10.97 -33.12 4.83
C LYS A 371 11.62 -33.98 3.74
N MET A 372 11.41 -33.62 2.46
CA MET A 372 11.99 -34.37 1.34
C MET A 372 13.52 -34.22 1.28
N LYS A 373 14.07 -33.03 1.54
CA LYS A 373 15.51 -32.78 1.61
C LYS A 373 16.14 -33.51 2.78
N GLU A 374 15.56 -33.44 3.96
CA GLU A 374 16.04 -34.17 5.14
C GLU A 374 16.07 -35.68 4.93
N ALA A 375 15.01 -36.25 4.34
CA ALA A 375 14.96 -37.69 4.02
C ALA A 375 16.07 -38.05 3.00
N GLN A 376 16.33 -37.21 2.01
CA GLN A 376 17.44 -37.42 1.07
C GLN A 376 18.80 -37.29 1.75
N ASP A 377 18.98 -36.30 2.62
CA ASP A 377 20.25 -36.10 3.35
C ASP A 377 20.51 -37.25 4.33
N LYS A 378 19.49 -37.77 5.03
CA LYS A 378 19.58 -38.97 5.86
C LYS A 378 20.00 -40.18 5.01
N GLN A 379 19.38 -40.39 3.85
CA GLN A 379 19.78 -41.47 2.91
C GLN A 379 21.20 -41.27 2.39
N LYS A 380 21.59 -40.05 2.00
CA LYS A 380 22.93 -39.70 1.53
C LYS A 380 23.98 -40.04 2.61
N LYS A 381 23.79 -39.53 3.83
CA LYS A 381 24.68 -39.81 4.97
C LYS A 381 24.82 -41.31 5.24
N HIS A 382 23.70 -42.08 5.19
CA HIS A 382 23.72 -43.52 5.37
C HIS A 382 24.54 -44.24 4.27
N ILE A 383 24.34 -43.87 3.01
CA ILE A 383 25.08 -44.46 1.88
C ILE A 383 26.58 -44.04 1.95
N GLU A 384 26.90 -42.83 2.26
CA GLU A 384 28.27 -42.33 2.45
C GLU A 384 28.99 -43.06 3.56
N LYS A 385 28.30 -43.29 4.72
CA LYS A 385 28.84 -44.07 5.82
C LYS A 385 29.10 -45.51 5.40
N THR A 386 28.19 -46.10 4.63
CA THR A 386 28.38 -47.48 4.09
C THR A 386 29.55 -47.55 3.08
N ILE A 387 29.69 -46.53 2.19
CA ILE A 387 30.78 -46.42 1.24
C ILE A 387 32.13 -46.25 1.99
N ALA A 388 32.19 -45.36 2.98
CA ALA A 388 33.37 -45.14 3.81
C ALA A 388 33.79 -46.40 4.57
N GLY A 389 32.83 -47.13 5.17
CA GLY A 389 33.08 -48.42 5.83
C GLY A 389 33.65 -49.49 4.84
N ASN A 390 33.05 -49.57 3.65
CA ASN A 390 33.56 -50.49 2.60
C ASN A 390 34.94 -50.13 2.09
N ILE A 391 35.27 -48.85 1.96
CA ILE A 391 36.60 -48.37 1.57
C ILE A 391 37.62 -48.73 2.67
N LYS A 392 37.31 -48.49 3.93
CA LYS A 392 38.18 -48.84 5.05
C LYS A 392 38.44 -50.36 5.11
N ALA A 393 37.40 -51.17 5.06
CA ALA A 393 37.52 -52.64 5.04
C ALA A 393 38.23 -53.19 3.80
N ALA A 394 38.13 -52.50 2.66
CA ALA A 394 38.86 -52.89 1.44
C ALA A 394 40.33 -52.52 1.49
N LYS A 395 40.69 -51.40 2.11
CA LYS A 395 42.09 -51.02 2.34
C LYS A 395 42.79 -51.99 3.33
N ASP A 396 42.09 -52.36 4.40
CA ASP A 396 42.61 -53.27 5.42
C ASP A 396 42.84 -54.69 4.87
N LYS A 397 42.09 -55.12 3.85
CA LYS A 397 42.13 -56.47 3.28
C LYS A 397 42.77 -56.53 1.87
N GLY A 398 43.20 -55.40 1.29
CA GLY A 398 43.81 -55.35 -0.06
C GLY A 398 42.84 -55.70 -1.20
N ASP A 399 41.51 -55.50 -1.04
CA ASP A 399 40.50 -55.97 -2.01
C ASP A 399 40.11 -54.86 -3.03
N ASP A 400 40.81 -54.88 -4.15
CA ASP A 400 40.60 -53.90 -5.26
C ASP A 400 39.18 -53.94 -5.88
N LYS A 401 38.48 -55.11 -5.80
CA LYS A 401 37.12 -55.21 -6.33
C LYS A 401 36.14 -54.40 -5.48
N LYS A 402 36.29 -54.40 -4.17
CA LYS A 402 35.48 -53.58 -3.26
C LYS A 402 35.72 -52.08 -3.42
N LEU A 403 36.98 -51.68 -3.69
CA LEU A 403 37.32 -50.28 -3.99
C LEU A 403 36.64 -49.81 -5.27
N LYS A 404 36.64 -50.60 -6.34
CA LYS A 404 35.92 -50.30 -7.59
C LYS A 404 34.40 -50.24 -7.39
N GLN A 405 33.85 -51.12 -6.57
CA GLN A 405 32.41 -51.09 -6.21
C GLN A 405 32.05 -49.84 -5.41
N ALA A 406 32.87 -49.46 -4.44
CA ALA A 406 32.67 -48.22 -3.68
C ALA A 406 32.74 -46.97 -4.56
N ALA A 407 33.71 -46.89 -5.49
CA ALA A 407 33.81 -45.80 -6.44
C ALA A 407 32.55 -45.71 -7.37
N SER A 408 32.11 -46.88 -7.90
CA SER A 408 30.87 -46.97 -8.68
C SER A 408 29.62 -46.55 -7.90
N ARG A 409 29.53 -46.92 -6.62
CA ARG A 409 28.42 -46.48 -5.74
C ARG A 409 28.45 -44.99 -5.47
N LYS A 410 29.65 -44.42 -5.24
CA LYS A 410 29.81 -42.96 -5.07
C LYS A 410 29.33 -42.18 -6.30
N LYS A 411 29.76 -42.60 -7.49
CA LYS A 411 29.30 -41.98 -8.74
C LYS A 411 27.77 -42.11 -8.93
N LYS A 412 27.18 -43.27 -8.63
CA LYS A 412 25.74 -43.47 -8.68
C LYS A 412 24.97 -42.65 -7.63
N LEU A 413 25.57 -42.32 -6.50
CA LEU A 413 25.00 -41.47 -5.48
C LEU A 413 24.82 -40.04 -6.01
N ASP A 414 25.88 -39.49 -6.59
CA ASP A 414 25.88 -38.13 -7.14
C ASP A 414 24.84 -37.97 -8.28
N ASP A 415 24.68 -39.02 -9.13
CA ASP A 415 23.70 -39.03 -10.23
C ASP A 415 22.24 -39.21 -9.79
N ARG A 416 21.98 -39.76 -8.61
CA ARG A 416 20.62 -40.12 -8.13
C ARG A 416 20.00 -39.11 -7.17
N MET A 417 20.77 -38.19 -6.61
CA MET A 417 20.30 -37.16 -5.70
C MET A 417 19.62 -36.01 -6.46
N GLY A 418 18.57 -35.46 -5.90
CA GLY A 418 17.78 -34.36 -6.47
C GLY A 418 16.30 -34.69 -6.58
N LEU A 419 15.51 -33.79 -7.16
CA LEU A 419 14.07 -33.88 -7.27
C LEU A 419 13.63 -35.17 -7.96
N GLN A 420 12.85 -36.02 -7.27
CA GLN A 420 12.35 -37.27 -7.82
C GLN A 420 11.06 -37.12 -8.62
N VAL A 421 10.34 -36.02 -8.40
CA VAL A 421 9.07 -35.69 -9.04
C VAL A 421 9.20 -34.33 -9.72
N GLY A 422 8.87 -34.24 -11.00
CA GLY A 422 8.86 -32.97 -11.73
C GLY A 422 7.74 -32.06 -11.28
N LEU A 423 7.85 -30.75 -11.60
CA LEU A 423 6.84 -29.72 -11.29
C LEU A 423 5.40 -30.07 -11.74
N LYS A 424 5.24 -30.99 -12.67
CA LYS A 424 3.94 -31.51 -13.18
C LYS A 424 3.52 -32.86 -12.59
N GLY A 425 4.13 -33.30 -11.46
CA GLY A 425 3.78 -34.55 -10.79
C GLY A 425 4.32 -35.84 -11.43
N GLY A 426 5.03 -35.77 -12.53
CA GLY A 426 5.66 -36.91 -13.19
C GLY A 426 6.97 -37.33 -12.49
N ARG A 427 7.16 -38.66 -12.27
CA ARG A 427 8.44 -39.18 -11.76
C ARG A 427 9.54 -39.01 -12.79
N PHE A 428 10.69 -38.44 -12.42
CA PHE A 428 11.88 -38.42 -13.27
C PHE A 428 12.38 -39.85 -13.48
N LYS A 429 12.14 -40.41 -14.65
CA LYS A 429 12.80 -41.65 -15.10
C LYS A 429 14.18 -41.28 -15.63
N LEU A 430 15.22 -41.79 -15.00
CA LEU A 430 16.56 -41.76 -15.58
C LEU A 430 16.55 -42.74 -16.75
N ASN A 431 16.42 -42.25 -17.99
CA ASN A 431 16.57 -43.06 -19.18
C ASN A 431 18.07 -43.40 -19.36
N ARG A 432 18.43 -44.66 -19.05
CA ARG A 432 19.79 -45.18 -19.20
C ARG A 432 20.16 -45.56 -20.66
N ASP A 433 19.19 -45.56 -21.56
CA ASP A 433 19.31 -46.31 -22.82
C ASP A 433 19.34 -45.43 -24.07
N LEU A 434 19.46 -44.12 -23.96
CA LEU A 434 19.67 -43.25 -25.11
C LEU A 434 21.17 -42.85 -25.15
N GLY A 435 21.95 -43.59 -25.94
CA GLY A 435 23.33 -43.25 -26.20
C GLY A 435 23.46 -41.84 -26.76
N GLY A 436 24.30 -41.01 -26.12
CA GLY A 436 24.62 -39.67 -26.59
C GLY A 436 24.00 -38.51 -25.82
N TYR A 437 23.09 -38.72 -24.88
CA TYR A 437 22.58 -37.64 -24.02
C TYR A 437 23.34 -37.62 -22.69
N HIS A 438 23.98 -36.51 -22.38
CA HIS A 438 24.52 -36.23 -21.05
C HIS A 438 23.38 -36.31 -20.04
N LEU A 439 23.55 -37.17 -19.03
CA LEU A 439 22.63 -37.27 -17.90
C LEU A 439 22.52 -35.90 -17.24
N SER A 440 21.40 -35.22 -17.47
CA SER A 440 21.06 -34.02 -16.73
C SER A 440 20.98 -34.39 -15.25
N ARG A 441 21.81 -33.78 -14.42
CA ARG A 441 21.65 -33.88 -12.96
C ARG A 441 20.22 -33.53 -12.61
N ARG A 442 19.64 -34.28 -11.68
CA ARG A 442 18.33 -33.90 -11.13
C ARG A 442 18.46 -32.51 -10.54
N ALA A 443 17.44 -31.68 -10.74
CA ALA A 443 17.38 -30.36 -10.12
C ALA A 443 17.52 -30.52 -8.60
N GLU A 444 18.28 -29.67 -7.96
CA GLU A 444 18.37 -29.62 -6.51
C GLU A 444 16.99 -29.31 -5.92
N ILE A 445 16.73 -29.77 -4.70
CA ILE A 445 15.51 -29.44 -3.97
C ILE A 445 15.69 -28.00 -3.47
N GLU A 446 15.11 -27.07 -4.21
CA GLU A 446 15.03 -25.67 -3.80
C GLU A 446 13.88 -25.53 -2.80
N ILE A 447 14.20 -25.32 -1.54
CA ILE A 447 13.23 -24.96 -0.51
C ILE A 447 12.87 -23.50 -0.78
N PRO A 448 11.56 -23.15 -0.85
CA PRO A 448 11.16 -21.76 -0.94
C PRO A 448 11.79 -20.96 0.19
N ASP A 449 12.61 -19.99 -0.16
CA ASP A 449 13.27 -19.14 0.83
C ASP A 449 12.25 -18.20 1.45
N PHE A 450 12.14 -18.21 2.77
CA PHE A 450 11.34 -17.25 3.50
C PHE A 450 12.25 -16.11 3.91
N ASP A 451 11.75 -14.88 3.72
CA ASP A 451 12.48 -13.74 4.26
C ASP A 451 12.60 -13.93 5.78
N PRO A 452 13.75 -13.64 6.38
CA PRO A 452 13.87 -13.72 7.82
C PRO A 452 12.80 -12.84 8.47
N PRO A 453 12.08 -13.34 9.49
CA PRO A 453 11.08 -12.57 10.18
C PRO A 453 11.73 -11.31 10.78
N VAL A 454 11.00 -10.21 10.77
CA VAL A 454 11.44 -9.00 11.46
C VAL A 454 11.32 -9.30 12.96
N GLN A 455 12.44 -9.60 13.59
CA GLN A 455 12.50 -9.78 15.04
C GLN A 455 12.57 -8.41 15.70
N LEU A 456 11.51 -8.05 16.42
CA LEU A 456 11.51 -6.90 17.30
C LEU A 456 11.51 -7.42 18.72
N SER A 457 12.31 -6.78 19.58
CA SER A 457 12.39 -7.09 21.00
C SER A 457 12.54 -5.82 21.80
N PHE A 458 11.95 -5.80 22.99
CA PHE A 458 12.11 -4.69 23.93
C PHE A 458 13.17 -5.10 24.96
N PRO A 459 14.35 -4.47 24.91
CA PRO A 459 15.49 -4.93 25.72
C PRO A 459 15.28 -4.71 27.23
N HIS A 460 14.33 -3.87 27.60
CA HIS A 460 14.04 -3.53 28.99
C HIS A 460 12.56 -3.66 29.29
N GLN A 461 12.23 -4.24 30.45
CA GLN A 461 10.88 -4.29 30.99
C GLN A 461 10.63 -3.13 31.96
N PRO A 462 9.37 -2.66 32.11
CA PRO A 462 9.05 -1.60 33.05
C PRO A 462 9.32 -2.03 34.50
N PRO A 463 9.88 -1.16 35.33
CA PRO A 463 10.14 -1.49 36.75
C PRO A 463 8.81 -1.67 37.49
N ASP A 464 8.78 -2.67 38.37
CA ASP A 464 7.62 -2.93 39.22
C ASP A 464 7.27 -1.77 40.13
N LEU A 465 6.00 -1.40 40.17
CA LEU A 465 5.45 -0.47 41.12
C LEU A 465 5.24 -1.20 42.46
N LYS A 466 5.99 -0.83 43.51
CA LYS A 466 5.96 -1.49 44.83
C LYS A 466 4.61 -1.37 45.57
N PHE A 467 3.63 -0.64 45.03
CA PHE A 467 2.32 -0.44 45.65
C PHE A 467 1.21 -1.03 44.76
N PRO A 468 0.29 -1.85 45.33
CA PRO A 468 -0.87 -2.35 44.59
C PRO A 468 -1.84 -1.18 44.35
N GLY A 469 -2.41 -1.17 43.12
CA GLY A 469 -3.41 -0.17 42.76
C GLY A 469 -3.57 -0.05 41.24
N ALA A 470 -4.53 0.73 40.82
CA ALA A 470 -4.71 1.06 39.44
C ALA A 470 -3.62 2.07 38.98
N LEU A 471 -3.12 1.90 37.76
CA LEU A 471 -2.19 2.87 37.16
C LEU A 471 -2.93 4.18 36.87
N VAL A 472 -4.13 4.08 36.29
CA VAL A 472 -5.01 5.20 35.98
C VAL A 472 -6.45 4.79 36.21
N SER A 473 -7.23 5.63 36.89
CA SER A 473 -8.68 5.47 37.07
C SER A 473 -9.40 6.74 36.63
N LEU A 474 -10.35 6.58 35.71
CA LEU A 474 -11.27 7.63 35.26
C LEU A 474 -12.65 7.36 35.85
N GLU A 475 -13.21 8.35 36.55
CA GLU A 475 -14.53 8.28 37.16
C GLU A 475 -15.42 9.42 36.63
N LYS A 476 -16.48 9.08 35.94
CA LYS A 476 -17.48 9.98 35.38
C LYS A 476 -16.87 11.14 34.58
N VAL A 477 -15.82 10.86 33.83
CA VAL A 477 -15.07 11.88 33.10
C VAL A 477 -15.85 12.34 31.89
N SER A 478 -16.04 13.67 31.80
CA SER A 478 -16.59 14.31 30.61
C SER A 478 -15.67 15.42 30.13
N PHE A 479 -15.59 15.60 28.80
CA PHE A 479 -14.72 16.59 28.19
C PHE A 479 -15.36 17.27 26.98
N ALA A 480 -15.17 18.59 26.90
CA ALA A 480 -15.53 19.42 25.74
C ALA A 480 -14.38 20.38 25.43
N TYR A 481 -14.05 20.58 24.14
CA TYR A 481 -13.05 21.54 23.72
C TYR A 481 -13.56 22.99 23.95
N PRO A 482 -12.70 23.89 24.47
CA PRO A 482 -13.06 25.30 24.63
C PRO A 482 -13.30 25.95 23.25
N GLY A 483 -14.35 26.77 23.14
CA GLY A 483 -14.67 27.53 21.92
C GLY A 483 -15.63 26.87 20.90
N ARG A 484 -15.84 25.57 20.90
CA ARG A 484 -16.91 24.93 20.15
C ARG A 484 -18.17 24.84 21.00
N LYS A 485 -19.35 25.31 20.46
CA LYS A 485 -20.65 25.23 21.12
C LYS A 485 -20.75 23.97 22.00
N LYS A 486 -20.45 24.05 23.26
CA LYS A 486 -20.50 23.11 24.40
C LYS A 486 -20.95 21.64 24.12
N LEU A 487 -20.67 21.09 22.94
CA LEU A 487 -20.95 19.69 22.65
C LEU A 487 -19.86 18.84 23.28
N PRO A 488 -20.17 18.01 24.27
CA PRO A 488 -19.18 17.16 24.91
C PRO A 488 -18.67 16.12 23.91
N VAL A 489 -17.36 15.96 23.82
CA VAL A 489 -16.71 14.92 23.02
C VAL A 489 -16.72 13.59 23.76
N LEU A 490 -16.54 13.67 25.10
CA LEU A 490 -16.62 12.51 25.99
C LEU A 490 -17.66 12.80 27.07
N THR A 491 -18.46 11.78 27.40
CA THR A 491 -19.55 11.88 28.41
C THR A 491 -19.54 10.67 29.31
N ASP A 492 -19.44 10.89 30.63
CA ASP A 492 -19.54 9.88 31.67
C ASP A 492 -18.64 8.64 31.42
N VAL A 493 -17.36 8.90 31.16
CA VAL A 493 -16.37 7.85 30.90
C VAL A 493 -15.89 7.28 32.21
N ASN A 494 -16.03 5.94 32.36
CA ASN A 494 -15.51 5.17 33.48
C ASN A 494 -14.54 4.11 32.93
N LEU A 495 -13.25 4.19 33.30
CA LEU A 495 -12.23 3.26 32.83
C LEU A 495 -11.12 3.14 33.86
N THR A 496 -10.75 1.91 34.24
CA THR A 496 -9.66 1.67 35.17
C THR A 496 -8.61 0.79 34.49
N ILE A 497 -7.35 1.21 34.56
CA ILE A 497 -6.21 0.51 33.95
C ILE A 497 -5.32 -0.01 35.09
N HIS A 498 -5.17 -1.32 35.16
CA HIS A 498 -4.31 -1.99 36.12
C HIS A 498 -2.93 -2.32 35.52
N PRO A 499 -1.90 -2.59 36.34
CA PRO A 499 -0.62 -3.10 35.84
C PRO A 499 -0.83 -4.37 34.99
N GLY A 500 -0.12 -4.48 33.87
CA GLY A 500 -0.24 -5.61 32.94
C GLY A 500 -1.56 -5.70 32.17
N ALA A 501 -2.51 -4.79 32.37
CA ALA A 501 -3.79 -4.81 31.69
C ALA A 501 -3.60 -4.51 30.17
N ARG A 502 -4.34 -5.22 29.33
CA ARG A 502 -4.38 -5.03 27.86
C ARG A 502 -5.76 -4.54 27.46
N ILE A 503 -5.81 -3.29 27.01
CA ILE A 503 -7.06 -2.60 26.70
C ILE A 503 -7.02 -2.14 25.24
N GLY A 504 -8.02 -2.57 24.46
CA GLY A 504 -8.28 -2.10 23.12
C GLY A 504 -9.38 -1.06 23.10
N LEU A 505 -9.19 0.02 22.35
CA LEU A 505 -10.20 1.06 22.17
C LEU A 505 -10.59 1.15 20.69
N ALA A 506 -11.77 0.67 20.36
CA ALA A 506 -12.36 0.73 19.04
C ALA A 506 -13.40 1.88 18.94
N GLY A 507 -13.66 2.39 17.75
CA GLY A 507 -14.66 3.44 17.55
C GLY A 507 -14.47 4.20 16.24
N LEU A 508 -15.45 4.95 15.84
CA LEU A 508 -15.44 5.73 14.60
C LEU A 508 -14.36 6.83 14.63
N ASN A 509 -13.93 7.28 13.48
CA ASN A 509 -13.03 8.43 13.40
C ASN A 509 -13.74 9.71 13.87
N GLY A 510 -13.03 10.48 14.72
CA GLY A 510 -13.61 11.65 15.38
C GLY A 510 -14.53 11.35 16.56
N SER A 511 -14.62 10.10 17.04
CA SER A 511 -15.39 9.75 18.25
C SER A 511 -14.72 10.21 19.55
N GLY A 512 -13.44 10.62 19.51
CA GLY A 512 -12.71 11.10 20.69
C GLY A 512 -11.69 10.11 21.25
N LYS A 513 -11.25 9.10 20.49
CA LYS A 513 -10.23 8.12 20.91
C LYS A 513 -8.91 8.79 21.32
N THR A 514 -8.37 9.62 20.44
CA THR A 514 -7.14 10.40 20.68
C THR A 514 -7.32 11.41 21.82
N THR A 515 -8.53 11.98 21.98
CA THR A 515 -8.87 12.85 23.11
C THR A 515 -8.84 12.10 24.45
N LEU A 516 -9.39 10.88 24.49
CA LEU A 516 -9.32 10.03 25.67
C LEU A 516 -7.89 9.67 26.03
N ALA A 517 -7.06 9.29 25.04
CA ALA A 517 -5.64 9.04 25.25
C ALA A 517 -4.91 10.26 25.81
N SER A 518 -5.19 11.47 25.29
CA SER A 518 -4.61 12.73 25.80
C SER A 518 -5.07 13.07 27.22
N LEU A 519 -6.33 12.76 27.58
CA LEU A 519 -6.84 12.93 28.94
C LEU A 519 -6.16 11.98 29.94
N ILE A 520 -5.85 10.75 29.52
CA ILE A 520 -5.13 9.77 30.34
C ILE A 520 -3.70 10.25 30.62
N MET A 521 -3.01 10.82 29.62
CA MET A 521 -1.64 11.35 29.78
C MET A 521 -1.54 12.51 30.81
N GLY A 522 -2.49 13.44 30.75
CA GLY A 522 -2.52 14.56 31.72
C GLY A 522 -1.67 15.80 31.36
N GLY A 523 -1.57 16.80 32.24
CA GLY A 523 -1.23 18.17 31.94
C GLY A 523 0.23 18.57 31.68
N ASP A 524 1.22 17.75 31.99
CA ASP A 524 2.64 18.22 31.98
C ASP A 524 3.30 18.14 30.58
N GLU A 525 2.73 17.36 29.63
CA GLU A 525 3.26 17.22 28.28
C GLU A 525 2.17 17.48 27.19
N GLY A 526 1.38 18.53 27.35
CA GLY A 526 0.31 18.86 26.39
C GLY A 526 -0.96 18.05 26.59
N GLY A 527 -1.17 17.37 27.72
CA GLY A 527 -2.37 16.64 28.06
C GLY A 527 -3.55 17.54 28.37
N LEU A 528 -4.75 17.04 28.08
CA LEU A 528 -6.01 17.74 28.33
C LEU A 528 -6.47 17.52 29.77
N LEU A 529 -7.17 18.53 30.33
CA LEU A 529 -7.84 18.41 31.64
C LEU A 529 -9.33 18.11 31.43
N PRO A 530 -9.96 17.25 32.27
CA PRO A 530 -11.37 16.94 32.16
C PRO A 530 -12.23 18.18 32.50
N THR A 531 -13.36 18.32 31.83
CA THR A 531 -14.34 19.38 32.16
C THR A 531 -15.15 19.01 33.41
N SER A 532 -15.41 17.72 33.62
CA SER A 532 -16.03 17.19 34.84
C SER A 532 -15.58 15.74 35.06
N GLY A 533 -15.76 15.26 36.30
CA GLY A 533 -15.23 13.96 36.75
C GLY A 533 -13.82 14.04 37.30
N THR A 534 -13.28 12.88 37.69
CA THR A 534 -11.94 12.78 38.29
C THR A 534 -11.06 11.78 37.52
N ILE A 535 -9.80 12.11 37.39
CA ILE A 535 -8.78 11.22 36.82
C ILE A 535 -7.70 11.05 37.90
N ALA A 536 -7.66 9.86 38.48
CA ALA A 536 -6.63 9.49 39.44
C ALA A 536 -5.49 8.74 38.70
N ARG A 537 -4.26 9.19 38.88
CA ARG A 537 -3.05 8.58 38.34
C ARG A 537 -2.16 8.16 39.48
N HIS A 538 -1.53 7.00 39.35
CA HIS A 538 -0.56 6.56 40.33
C HIS A 538 0.65 7.51 40.32
N ALA A 539 1.09 7.99 41.50
CA ALA A 539 2.11 9.05 41.64
C ALA A 539 3.48 8.70 40.98
N ARG A 540 3.78 7.46 40.76
CA ARG A 540 5.06 6.98 40.18
C ARG A 540 4.89 6.33 38.80
N VAL A 541 3.71 6.42 38.20
CA VAL A 541 3.48 5.82 36.89
C VAL A 541 4.25 6.62 35.83
N LYS A 542 5.07 5.94 35.07
CA LYS A 542 5.62 6.45 33.82
C LYS A 542 4.72 6.02 32.70
N MET A 543 4.21 6.95 31.91
CA MET A 543 3.34 6.73 30.78
C MET A 543 4.05 7.13 29.50
N GLY A 544 3.94 6.32 28.49
CA GLY A 544 4.45 6.63 27.15
C GLY A 544 3.32 6.62 26.14
N ARG A 545 3.29 7.59 25.23
CA ARG A 545 2.30 7.65 24.18
C ARG A 545 2.94 7.72 22.80
N PHE A 546 2.60 6.76 21.97
CA PHE A 546 2.84 6.83 20.53
C PHE A 546 1.60 7.41 19.85
N SER A 547 1.78 8.40 18.99
CA SER A 547 0.72 8.98 18.17
C SER A 547 1.22 9.22 16.75
N GLN A 548 0.30 9.46 15.82
CA GLN A 548 0.66 9.83 14.45
C GLN A 548 1.55 11.08 14.41
N GLN A 549 1.31 12.06 15.30
CA GLN A 549 2.12 13.27 15.44
C GLN A 549 3.58 12.97 15.78
N SER A 550 3.85 11.87 16.50
CA SER A 550 5.23 11.48 16.85
C SER A 550 6.12 11.24 15.63
N VAL A 551 5.55 10.72 14.54
CA VAL A 551 6.26 10.54 13.27
C VAL A 551 6.42 11.84 12.50
N GLU A 552 5.39 12.68 12.54
CA GLU A 552 5.41 14.03 11.93
C GLU A 552 6.44 14.92 12.62
N GLU A 553 6.55 14.89 13.96
CA GLU A 553 7.56 15.59 14.74
C GLU A 553 8.98 15.17 14.38
N ILE A 554 9.24 13.86 14.26
CA ILE A 554 10.54 13.34 13.78
C ILE A 554 10.83 13.84 12.37
N THR A 555 9.83 13.87 11.51
CA THR A 555 9.99 14.32 10.12
C THR A 555 10.26 15.82 10.05
N ALA A 556 9.56 16.63 10.83
CA ALA A 556 9.78 18.08 10.93
C ALA A 556 11.15 18.40 11.52
N MET A 557 11.56 17.68 12.58
CA MET A 557 12.89 17.82 13.17
C MET A 557 13.99 17.42 12.19
N ALA A 558 13.81 16.31 11.47
CA ALA A 558 14.73 15.86 10.45
C ALA A 558 14.89 16.89 9.32
N SER A 559 13.81 17.56 8.95
CA SER A 559 13.84 18.65 7.95
C SER A 559 14.58 19.88 8.45
N SER A 560 14.46 20.19 9.76
CA SER A 560 15.19 21.31 10.39
C SER A 560 16.67 21.01 10.56
N ASN A 561 17.05 19.75 10.81
CA ASN A 561 18.41 19.28 11.00
C ASN A 561 18.75 18.11 10.06
N PRO A 562 19.08 18.36 8.79
CA PRO A 562 19.22 17.31 7.78
C PRO A 562 20.29 16.24 8.05
N HIS A 563 21.24 16.51 8.93
CA HIS A 563 22.37 15.61 9.26
C HIS A 563 22.15 14.78 10.52
N ILE A 564 21.02 14.97 11.24
CA ILE A 564 20.78 14.23 12.48
C ILE A 564 20.51 12.74 12.17
N THR A 565 21.18 11.84 12.91
CA THR A 565 21.01 10.39 12.79
C THR A 565 20.06 9.86 13.87
N ALA A 566 19.54 8.64 13.71
CA ALA A 566 18.66 8.01 14.70
C ALA A 566 19.34 7.86 16.07
N LEU A 567 20.61 7.48 16.08
CA LEU A 567 21.40 7.35 17.31
C LEU A 567 21.52 8.68 18.06
N ARG A 568 21.92 9.74 17.34
CA ARG A 568 22.11 11.05 17.94
C ARG A 568 20.80 11.61 18.49
N HIS A 569 19.72 11.48 17.70
CA HIS A 569 18.40 11.89 18.16
C HIS A 569 17.98 11.20 19.47
N LEU A 570 18.19 9.88 19.56
CA LEU A 570 17.84 9.12 20.76
C LEU A 570 18.70 9.54 21.96
N MET A 571 20.01 9.75 21.77
CA MET A 571 20.93 10.23 22.82
C MET A 571 20.54 11.63 23.30
N ASP A 572 20.23 12.54 22.38
CA ASP A 572 19.80 13.92 22.72
C ASP A 572 18.48 13.93 23.53
N CYS A 573 17.59 12.94 23.31
CA CYS A 573 16.32 12.83 24.05
C CYS A 573 16.48 12.24 25.45
N VAL A 574 17.44 11.35 25.68
CA VAL A 574 17.62 10.64 26.96
C VAL A 574 18.59 11.42 27.90
N GLY A 575 19.46 12.23 27.31
CA GLY A 575 20.43 13.05 28.05
C GLY A 575 21.74 12.33 28.42
N ASP A 576 22.57 12.97 29.23
CA ASP A 576 23.97 12.57 29.53
C ASP A 576 24.11 11.24 30.32
N GLU A 577 23.03 10.70 30.88
CA GLU A 577 23.07 9.44 31.64
C GLU A 577 23.08 8.19 30.73
N ALA A 578 22.76 8.35 29.46
CA ALA A 578 22.63 7.23 28.53
C ALA A 578 23.96 6.87 27.89
N GLN A 579 24.32 5.59 27.95
CA GLN A 579 25.46 5.05 27.20
C GLN A 579 25.05 4.79 25.73
N GLU A 580 25.93 5.14 24.81
CA GLU A 580 25.74 4.87 23.38
C GLU A 580 25.43 3.40 23.11
N LYS A 581 25.99 2.49 23.88
CA LYS A 581 25.77 1.05 23.79
C LYS A 581 24.30 0.70 24.03
N ASP A 582 23.65 1.32 25.00
CA ASP A 582 22.25 1.07 25.35
C ASP A 582 21.31 1.65 24.29
N ALA A 583 21.62 2.84 23.78
CA ALA A 583 20.90 3.44 22.65
C ALA A 583 20.95 2.55 21.41
N ARG A 584 22.12 2.00 21.09
CA ARG A 584 22.29 1.04 20.00
C ARG A 584 21.53 -0.27 20.24
N ALA A 585 21.47 -0.75 21.47
CA ALA A 585 20.74 -1.96 21.83
C ALA A 585 19.23 -1.77 21.64
N VAL A 586 18.66 -0.64 22.07
CA VAL A 586 17.23 -0.32 21.87
C VAL A 586 16.89 -0.19 20.38
N LEU A 587 17.70 0.55 19.61
CA LEU A 587 17.48 0.71 18.17
C LEU A 587 17.64 -0.62 17.43
N SER A 588 18.62 -1.44 17.81
CA SER A 588 18.83 -2.78 17.24
C SER A 588 17.68 -3.71 17.59
N GLY A 589 17.18 -3.68 18.84
CA GLY A 589 15.99 -4.43 19.26
C GLY A 589 14.74 -4.09 18.43
N LEU A 590 14.66 -2.88 17.89
CA LEU A 590 13.59 -2.45 16.99
C LEU A 590 13.94 -2.63 15.48
N GLY A 591 14.97 -3.44 15.18
CA GLY A 591 15.33 -3.80 13.80
C GLY A 591 16.03 -2.69 13.02
N LEU A 592 16.62 -1.70 13.70
CA LEU A 592 17.49 -0.68 13.11
C LEU A 592 18.95 -1.05 13.42
N HIS A 593 19.71 -1.47 12.39
CA HIS A 593 21.05 -2.02 12.61
C HIS A 593 22.12 -1.26 11.83
N GLY A 594 23.36 -1.31 12.34
CA GLY A 594 24.57 -0.90 11.64
C GLY A 594 24.57 0.55 11.17
N GLN A 595 24.92 0.76 9.91
CA GLN A 595 25.03 2.08 9.29
C GLN A 595 23.70 2.87 9.28
N THR A 596 22.57 2.19 9.21
CA THR A 596 21.25 2.87 9.26
C THR A 596 21.05 3.68 10.54
N VAL A 597 21.66 3.25 11.63
CA VAL A 597 21.54 3.91 12.95
C VAL A 597 22.51 5.09 13.07
N SER A 598 23.76 4.90 12.60
CA SER A 598 24.86 5.83 12.87
C SER A 598 25.09 6.85 11.76
N ASP A 599 24.91 6.44 10.50
CA ASP A 599 25.41 7.17 9.33
C ASP A 599 24.28 7.72 8.45
N VAL A 600 23.09 7.09 8.50
CA VAL A 600 21.97 7.52 7.65
C VAL A 600 21.20 8.64 8.37
N PRO A 601 21.06 9.83 7.75
CA PRO A 601 20.24 10.90 8.29
C PRO A 601 18.76 10.51 8.41
N LEU A 602 18.07 11.01 9.43
CA LEU A 602 16.64 10.75 9.68
C LEU A 602 15.74 11.15 8.50
N VAL A 603 16.14 12.15 7.71
CA VAL A 603 15.38 12.58 6.51
C VAL A 603 15.26 11.44 5.50
N LEU A 604 16.31 10.63 5.32
CA LEU A 604 16.38 9.55 4.33
C LEU A 604 15.73 8.24 4.81
N LEU A 605 15.31 8.16 6.07
CA LEU A 605 14.65 6.99 6.62
C LEU A 605 13.23 6.85 6.05
N SER A 606 12.83 5.60 5.78
CA SER A 606 11.45 5.29 5.39
C SER A 606 10.45 5.57 6.53
N GLY A 607 9.15 5.71 6.19
CA GLY A 607 8.09 5.91 7.18
C GLY A 607 8.12 4.88 8.30
N GLY A 608 8.23 3.58 7.95
CA GLY A 608 8.32 2.50 8.92
C GLY A 608 9.60 2.55 9.80
N GLN A 609 10.72 3.01 9.26
CA GLN A 609 11.94 3.22 10.05
C GLN A 609 11.78 4.39 11.02
N LYS A 610 11.11 5.47 10.62
CA LYS A 610 10.79 6.60 11.50
C LYS A 610 9.86 6.18 12.64
N VAL A 611 8.86 5.33 12.37
CA VAL A 611 8.00 4.73 13.41
C VAL A 611 8.84 3.96 14.43
N ARG A 612 9.83 3.17 13.98
CA ARG A 612 10.71 2.41 14.88
C ARG A 612 11.61 3.33 15.72
N VAL A 613 12.07 4.46 15.17
CA VAL A 613 12.81 5.48 15.94
C VAL A 613 11.90 6.13 16.98
N ALA A 614 10.64 6.44 16.63
CA ALA A 614 9.67 6.98 17.58
C ALA A 614 9.38 6.00 18.73
N LEU A 615 9.24 4.70 18.41
CA LEU A 615 9.08 3.64 19.41
C LEU A 615 10.33 3.50 20.29
N ALA A 616 11.54 3.62 19.73
CA ALA A 616 12.78 3.60 20.51
C ALA A 616 12.83 4.70 21.57
N LYS A 617 12.48 5.92 21.18
CA LYS A 617 12.37 7.06 22.09
C LYS A 617 11.36 6.80 23.21
N LEU A 618 10.25 6.15 22.89
CA LEU A 618 9.15 5.91 23.82
C LEU A 618 9.47 4.79 24.82
N LEU A 619 10.20 3.78 24.40
CA LEU A 619 10.55 2.60 25.18
C LEU A 619 11.79 2.80 26.04
N TRP A 620 12.40 3.97 25.99
CA TRP A 620 13.55 4.28 26.84
C TRP A 620 13.36 5.58 27.62
N PRO A 621 13.18 5.51 28.97
CA PRO A 621 13.00 4.29 29.79
C PRO A 621 11.62 3.66 29.62
N PRO A 622 11.50 2.33 29.80
CA PRO A 622 10.25 1.61 29.52
C PRO A 622 9.13 2.10 30.45
N PRO A 623 7.96 2.50 29.91
CA PRO A 623 6.83 3.01 30.68
C PRO A 623 6.01 1.88 31.30
N GLN A 624 5.36 2.08 32.45
CA GLN A 624 4.40 1.12 33.01
C GLN A 624 3.07 1.09 32.25
N LEU A 625 2.71 2.19 31.60
CA LEU A 625 1.55 2.26 30.70
C LEU A 625 1.99 2.77 29.33
N LEU A 626 1.85 1.93 28.31
CA LEU A 626 2.14 2.29 26.93
C LEU A 626 0.82 2.51 26.18
N ILE A 627 0.63 3.70 25.64
CA ILE A 627 -0.52 4.09 24.81
C ILE A 627 -0.08 4.10 23.36
N LEU A 628 -0.70 3.25 22.55
CA LEU A 628 -0.43 3.11 21.10
C LEU A 628 -1.63 3.62 20.31
N ASP A 629 -1.50 4.80 19.71
CA ASP A 629 -2.54 5.45 18.91
C ASP A 629 -2.19 5.33 17.42
N GLU A 630 -2.86 4.41 16.68
CA GLU A 630 -2.68 4.13 15.25
C GLU A 630 -1.23 3.73 14.87
N VAL A 631 -0.57 2.88 15.70
CA VAL A 631 0.84 2.49 15.50
C VAL A 631 1.07 1.66 14.24
N THR A 632 0.05 0.97 13.73
CA THR A 632 0.14 0.08 12.55
C THR A 632 0.21 0.86 11.23
N THR A 633 -0.16 2.14 11.22
CA THR A 633 -0.02 2.99 10.05
C THR A 633 1.45 3.10 9.63
N HIS A 634 1.74 2.98 8.34
CA HIS A 634 3.09 3.02 7.76
C HIS A 634 4.00 1.80 8.06
N LEU A 635 3.51 0.78 8.79
CA LEU A 635 4.23 -0.47 9.00
C LEU A 635 3.81 -1.52 7.97
N ASP A 636 4.76 -2.34 7.52
CA ASP A 636 4.45 -3.52 6.71
C ASP A 636 4.01 -4.70 7.57
N ALA A 637 3.35 -5.67 6.96
CA ALA A 637 2.78 -6.82 7.64
C ALA A 637 3.82 -7.61 8.47
N ASP A 638 5.06 -7.72 7.96
CA ASP A 638 6.15 -8.38 8.68
C ASP A 638 6.59 -7.60 9.92
N THR A 639 6.63 -6.27 9.83
CA THR A 639 6.97 -5.40 10.98
C THR A 639 5.83 -5.37 11.99
N ILE A 640 4.57 -5.36 11.55
CA ILE A 640 3.40 -5.45 12.43
C ILE A 640 3.48 -6.76 13.23
N LEU A 641 3.79 -7.87 12.56
CA LEU A 641 3.95 -9.15 13.25
C LEU A 641 5.09 -9.14 14.27
N GLY A 642 6.28 -8.61 13.90
CA GLY A 642 7.39 -8.45 14.83
C GLY A 642 7.01 -7.59 16.04
N LEU A 643 6.25 -6.51 15.81
CA LEU A 643 5.76 -5.64 16.89
C LEU A 643 4.75 -6.37 17.79
N VAL A 644 3.85 -7.16 17.19
CA VAL A 644 2.92 -8.02 17.94
C VAL A 644 3.67 -8.97 18.87
N MET A 645 4.71 -9.65 18.37
CA MET A 645 5.52 -10.57 19.18
C MET A 645 6.20 -9.83 20.34
N ALA A 646 6.83 -8.70 20.08
CA ALA A 646 7.47 -7.89 21.12
C ALA A 646 6.49 -7.35 22.17
N LEU A 647 5.29 -6.93 21.76
CA LEU A 647 4.24 -6.45 22.67
C LEU A 647 3.60 -7.58 23.49
N ARG A 648 3.58 -8.79 22.99
CA ARG A 648 3.12 -9.97 23.75
C ARG A 648 4.03 -10.27 24.94
N GLU A 649 5.33 -10.06 24.77
CA GLU A 649 6.34 -10.24 25.83
C GLU A 649 6.43 -9.05 26.79
N TYR A 650 5.79 -7.91 26.47
CA TYR A 650 5.85 -6.71 27.29
C TYR A 650 4.98 -6.84 28.53
N GLU A 651 5.59 -6.64 29.73
CA GLU A 651 4.93 -6.80 31.04
C GLU A 651 4.11 -5.57 31.48
N GLY A 652 4.33 -4.40 30.87
CA GLY A 652 3.58 -3.21 31.16
C GLY A 652 2.14 -3.25 30.67
N ALA A 653 1.32 -2.33 31.18
CA ALA A 653 -0.04 -2.15 30.69
C ALA A 653 -0.05 -1.54 29.28
N LEU A 654 -0.99 -1.98 28.42
CA LEU A 654 -1.16 -1.49 27.06
C LEU A 654 -2.56 -0.90 26.89
N LEU A 655 -2.61 0.30 26.31
CA LEU A 655 -3.83 0.90 25.76
C LEU A 655 -3.64 1.06 24.25
N VAL A 656 -4.36 0.25 23.48
CA VAL A 656 -4.23 0.19 22.02
C VAL A 656 -5.43 0.85 21.36
N VAL A 657 -5.19 1.81 20.50
CA VAL A 657 -6.18 2.45 19.63
C VAL A 657 -5.80 2.12 18.19
N THR A 658 -6.54 1.26 17.52
CA THR A 658 -6.29 0.92 16.12
C THR A 658 -7.54 0.41 15.42
N HIS A 659 -7.56 0.48 14.11
CA HIS A 659 -8.56 -0.14 13.25
C HIS A 659 -8.11 -1.49 12.68
N ASP A 660 -6.85 -1.86 12.90
CA ASP A 660 -6.27 -3.13 12.50
C ASP A 660 -6.80 -4.28 13.37
N ARG A 661 -7.57 -5.16 12.74
CA ARG A 661 -8.23 -6.30 13.37
C ARG A 661 -7.22 -7.35 13.84
N PHE A 662 -6.22 -7.64 13.01
CA PHE A 662 -5.16 -8.60 13.34
C PHE A 662 -4.40 -8.15 14.58
N PHE A 663 -4.02 -6.86 14.65
CA PHE A 663 -3.31 -6.30 15.80
C PHE A 663 -4.15 -6.36 17.09
N MET A 664 -5.43 -6.00 17.03
CA MET A 664 -6.33 -6.06 18.18
C MET A 664 -6.52 -7.48 18.71
N ARG A 665 -6.80 -8.44 17.82
CA ARG A 665 -7.00 -9.85 18.21
C ARG A 665 -5.75 -10.47 18.81
N THR A 666 -4.57 -10.12 18.31
CA THR A 666 -3.31 -10.73 18.76
C THR A 666 -2.73 -10.08 20.01
N VAL A 667 -2.72 -8.75 20.11
CA VAL A 667 -2.10 -8.00 21.21
C VAL A 667 -3.06 -7.84 22.39
N VAL A 668 -4.34 -7.56 22.13
CA VAL A 668 -5.31 -7.30 23.20
C VAL A 668 -6.05 -8.57 23.60
N GLU A 669 -6.64 -9.31 22.65
CA GLU A 669 -7.42 -10.51 22.96
C GLU A 669 -6.55 -11.75 23.22
N GLY A 670 -5.23 -11.65 22.96
CA GLY A 670 -4.28 -12.73 23.23
C GLY A 670 -4.36 -13.92 22.25
N GLN A 671 -5.07 -13.78 21.13
CA GLN A 671 -5.14 -14.83 20.11
C GLN A 671 -3.74 -15.10 19.52
N SER A 672 -3.47 -16.37 19.18
CA SER A 672 -2.17 -16.72 18.58
C SER A 672 -2.01 -16.07 17.20
N PRO A 673 -0.93 -15.29 16.95
CA PRO A 673 -0.68 -14.68 15.66
C PRO A 673 -0.49 -15.73 14.55
N TYR A 674 -0.03 -16.92 14.90
CA TYR A 674 0.17 -18.03 13.97
C TYR A 674 -1.13 -18.68 13.47
N LYS A 675 -2.20 -18.64 14.27
CA LYS A 675 -3.53 -19.09 13.82
C LYS A 675 -4.13 -18.14 12.82
N LEU A 676 -3.88 -16.84 12.98
CA LEU A 676 -4.40 -15.78 12.13
C LEU A 676 -3.52 -15.53 10.87
N ALA A 677 -2.22 -15.84 10.96
CA ALA A 677 -1.26 -15.71 9.86
C ALA A 677 -0.40 -16.98 9.72
N PRO A 678 -0.93 -18.04 9.11
CA PRO A 678 -0.28 -19.37 9.09
C PRO A 678 1.04 -19.42 8.30
N GLY A 679 1.38 -18.38 7.54
CA GLY A 679 2.65 -18.31 6.80
C GLY A 679 3.91 -18.07 7.64
N VAL A 680 3.75 -17.75 8.92
CA VAL A 680 4.84 -17.29 9.80
C VAL A 680 5.53 -18.43 10.55
N HIS A 681 4.92 -19.60 10.66
CA HIS A 681 5.47 -20.75 11.41
C HIS A 681 6.84 -21.26 10.91
N ALA A 682 7.28 -20.87 9.71
CA ALA A 682 8.42 -21.51 9.07
C ALA A 682 9.80 -21.09 9.61
N ALA A 683 9.88 -20.06 10.45
CA ALA A 683 11.18 -19.48 10.83
C ALA A 683 11.66 -19.83 12.25
N SER A 684 10.80 -20.30 13.14
CA SER A 684 11.15 -20.45 14.56
C SER A 684 11.18 -21.89 15.11
N GLU A 685 10.63 -22.91 14.40
CA GLU A 685 10.56 -24.26 14.95
C GLU A 685 11.02 -25.31 13.93
N GLY A 686 12.26 -25.74 14.10
CA GLY A 686 12.67 -27.10 13.75
C GLY A 686 11.95 -28.07 14.69
N GLU A 687 11.22 -29.03 14.08
CA GLU A 687 10.73 -30.22 14.75
C GLU A 687 9.48 -30.09 15.67
N ALA A 688 8.32 -29.87 15.09
CA ALA A 688 7.08 -30.35 15.70
C ALA A 688 6.43 -31.41 14.80
N ASP A 689 6.36 -32.63 15.29
CA ASP A 689 5.71 -33.78 14.66
C ASP A 689 4.19 -33.57 14.50
N GLU A 690 3.62 -33.96 13.36
CA GLU A 690 2.18 -33.90 13.04
C GLU A 690 1.27 -34.75 13.97
N SER A 691 1.85 -35.56 14.88
CA SER A 691 1.09 -36.44 15.77
C SER A 691 0.75 -35.78 17.10
N SER A 692 1.23 -34.58 17.37
CA SER A 692 0.78 -33.76 18.49
C SER A 692 -0.11 -32.63 17.95
N GLU A 693 -1.42 -32.91 17.81
CA GLU A 693 -2.45 -32.01 18.30
C GLU A 693 -2.26 -31.85 19.83
N SER A 694 -1.02 -31.73 20.30
CA SER A 694 -0.78 -31.07 21.55
C SER A 694 -1.19 -29.63 21.27
N GLU A 695 -2.39 -29.29 21.69
CA GLU A 695 -2.68 -28.06 22.40
C GLU A 695 -1.50 -27.80 23.35
N ASP A 696 -0.32 -27.52 22.80
CA ASP A 696 0.70 -26.80 23.52
C ASP A 696 0.01 -25.49 23.89
N GLU A 697 -0.51 -25.52 25.09
CA GLU A 697 -0.74 -24.40 25.95
C GLU A 697 0.53 -23.53 25.90
N GLU A 698 0.76 -22.80 24.77
CA GLU A 698 1.38 -21.51 24.86
C GLU A 698 0.54 -20.81 25.92
N ALA A 699 1.14 -20.59 27.08
CA ALA A 699 0.51 -19.93 28.22
C ALA A 699 -0.20 -18.68 27.65
N GLY A 700 -1.50 -18.83 27.38
CA GLY A 700 -2.28 -17.85 26.67
C GLY A 700 -2.18 -16.58 27.48
N LEU A 701 -1.70 -15.51 26.88
CA LEU A 701 -1.79 -14.20 27.51
C LEU A 701 -3.20 -14.06 28.04
N ALA A 702 -3.33 -13.60 29.28
CA ALA A 702 -4.65 -13.34 29.85
C ALA A 702 -5.41 -12.42 28.87
N PRO A 703 -6.61 -12.82 28.42
CA PRO A 703 -7.34 -12.04 27.43
C PRO A 703 -7.62 -10.63 27.99
N GLY A 704 -7.25 -9.60 27.24
CA GLY A 704 -7.55 -8.23 27.55
C GLY A 704 -9.02 -7.89 27.29
N SER A 705 -9.35 -6.63 27.37
CA SER A 705 -10.72 -6.13 27.17
C SER A 705 -10.76 -5.12 26.02
N VAL A 706 -11.70 -5.32 25.12
CA VAL A 706 -11.98 -4.34 24.05
C VAL A 706 -13.13 -3.45 24.46
N PHE A 707 -12.95 -2.16 24.30
CA PHE A 707 -13.95 -1.12 24.59
C PHE A 707 -14.30 -0.38 23.30
N ARG A 708 -15.56 -0.04 23.17
CA ARG A 708 -16.05 0.78 22.06
C ARG A 708 -16.37 2.19 22.56
N LEU A 709 -15.80 3.19 21.86
CA LEU A 709 -16.22 4.58 22.04
C LEU A 709 -17.36 4.89 21.08
N THR A 710 -18.54 5.21 21.64
CA THR A 710 -19.74 5.52 20.86
C THR A 710 -19.69 6.94 20.30
N SER A 711 -20.53 7.23 19.30
CA SER A 711 -20.67 8.60 18.75
C SER A 711 -21.21 9.63 19.77
N LYS A 712 -21.75 9.16 20.90
CA LYS A 712 -22.18 10.00 22.01
C LYS A 712 -21.09 10.26 23.05
N GLY A 713 -19.86 9.80 22.81
CA GLY A 713 -18.73 9.98 23.71
C GLY A 713 -18.71 9.04 24.92
N GLN A 714 -19.47 7.96 24.92
CA GLN A 714 -19.51 6.96 26.01
C GLN A 714 -18.63 5.77 25.66
N VAL A 715 -17.92 5.26 26.66
CA VAL A 715 -17.10 4.03 26.58
C VAL A 715 -17.96 2.84 27.01
N ARG A 716 -18.02 1.79 26.18
CA ARG A 716 -18.73 0.54 26.48
C ARG A 716 -17.79 -0.63 26.26
N LYS A 717 -17.76 -1.55 27.20
CA LYS A 717 -17.06 -2.82 27.03
C LYS A 717 -17.79 -3.70 26.03
N LEU A 718 -17.05 -4.39 25.18
CA LEU A 718 -17.57 -5.39 24.24
C LEU A 718 -17.31 -6.77 24.81
N ASP A 719 -18.38 -7.56 24.97
CA ASP A 719 -18.29 -8.88 25.62
C ASP A 719 -17.66 -9.93 24.67
N LEU A 720 -17.94 -9.85 23.37
CA LEU A 720 -17.33 -10.68 22.32
C LEU A 720 -16.11 -10.01 21.65
N GLY A 721 -15.60 -8.93 22.25
CA GLY A 721 -14.38 -8.27 21.77
C GLY A 721 -14.53 -7.69 20.37
N MET A 722 -13.52 -7.97 19.52
CA MET A 722 -13.42 -7.44 18.16
C MET A 722 -14.51 -7.98 17.23
N ASP A 723 -14.95 -9.23 17.42
CA ASP A 723 -16.01 -9.85 16.60
C ASP A 723 -17.33 -9.08 16.74
N GLU A 724 -17.69 -8.66 17.96
CA GLU A 724 -18.88 -7.82 18.21
C GLU A 724 -18.75 -6.45 17.52
N TYR A 725 -17.53 -5.88 17.53
CA TYR A 725 -17.30 -4.59 16.86
C TYR A 725 -17.40 -4.73 15.33
N GLU A 726 -16.92 -5.82 14.74
CA GLU A 726 -17.07 -6.10 13.31
C GLU A 726 -18.54 -6.24 12.91
N ASP A 727 -19.35 -6.93 13.68
CA ASP A 727 -20.78 -7.04 13.44
C ASP A 727 -21.49 -5.68 13.46
N ILE A 728 -21.15 -4.83 14.43
CA ILE A 728 -21.70 -3.48 14.52
C ILE A 728 -21.22 -2.63 13.33
N ALA A 729 -19.97 -2.75 12.94
CA ALA A 729 -19.40 -2.05 11.80
C ALA A 729 -20.07 -2.49 10.49
N ALA A 730 -20.27 -3.81 10.30
CA ALA A 730 -20.95 -4.35 9.13
C ALA A 730 -22.41 -3.87 9.03
N ARG A 731 -23.14 -3.84 10.13
CA ARG A 731 -24.51 -3.26 10.17
C ARG A 731 -24.51 -1.76 9.83
N THR A 732 -23.48 -1.03 10.27
CA THR A 732 -23.33 0.39 9.97
C THR A 732 -22.98 0.58 8.49
N ALA A 733 -22.05 -0.18 7.93
CA ALA A 733 -21.71 -0.18 6.51
C ALA A 733 -22.91 -0.52 5.62
N ALA A 734 -23.72 -1.52 6.01
CA ALA A 734 -24.96 -1.88 5.30
C ALA A 734 -25.99 -0.75 5.31
N LYS A 735 -26.10 0.03 6.40
CA LYS A 735 -26.95 1.22 6.44
C LYS A 735 -26.45 2.31 5.48
N LEU A 736 -25.14 2.55 5.44
CA LEU A 736 -24.50 3.48 4.51
C LEU A 736 -24.72 3.05 3.05
N ALA A 737 -24.64 1.75 2.77
CA ALA A 737 -24.90 1.22 1.43
C ALA A 737 -26.38 1.33 1.01
N ARG A 738 -27.34 1.24 1.95
CA ARG A 738 -28.77 1.42 1.67
C ARG A 738 -29.17 2.88 1.37
N ALA A 739 -28.45 3.85 1.89
CA ALA A 739 -28.62 5.26 1.53
C ALA A 739 -28.29 5.53 0.04
N ARG A 740 -27.76 4.53 -0.69
CA ARG A 740 -27.47 4.53 -2.12
C ARG A 740 -28.72 4.26 -3.00
N ARG A 741 -29.79 3.68 -2.44
CA ARG A 741 -31.07 3.41 -3.14
C ARG A 741 -32.10 4.48 -2.82
#